data_46bfac9c8816e7f8d3a40958e5cc948f
#
_entry.id   46bfac9c8816e7f8d3a40958e5cc948f
#
_cell.length_a   1.000
_cell.length_b   1.000
_cell.length_c   1.000
_cell.angle_alpha   90.00
_cell.angle_beta   90.00
_cell.angle_gamma   90.00
#
_symmetry.space_group_name_H-M   'P 1'
#
loop_
_entity.id
_entity.type
_entity.pdbx_description
1 polymer ?
#
loop_
_entity_poly.entity_id
_entity_poly.type
_entity_poly.pdbx_seq_one_letter_code
_entity_poly.pdbx_strand_id
1 'polypeptide(L)'
;MTVDTTALKPAAVTGGFSEVTPELAPRALAVIGAEEAGQTGAPSLADVLETVPGIDVRSRGPIGIQTDLSVRGGTFEQTALWVDGVRWSAPHTGHHLMDLPVDPEDLTRVEVFRGGASSALGTGAMTGAVALTAGPSSQDGTLLVAESGSNAWMRAKVTHDFGSDLKTATGSVARHRISASRTGTNGTLGSGTNTDASILRARYAGWLAGDWGSLRTSLGYAGKNFGAQNFYTSAFPYQYEETQTIQGQAVYNKAWDNLAIEAALHHRTHVDEFQLYREHEDYYVQTDDGFLVFGVDTAARWYSAPNNHISHTTGGRFVARYASSLGETFVSADVRREFIKSNVLGVDSLGDEDMESLYQLGDVRLNTDVAVGHRAEWGRFALSATAAWNLNSMFGSRFVPGAELALDLAGDGSSILFASANRSVRHPSYTDLYYRVGGAQGSRDLQSEWADHLEAGVRLSLGNGGDYAVQFEQALYHRQGHDLIDWAQPNGSDTTFAINLREVTFTGLETVVNVTPTQSRSGDLQVRYARLGFTTMEASETSAGFESNYVLDGLKTKIDASVGLSLTLGFLLDVRWSHQDRLGGYVSGETGQEVEYDPFSLVSYTLSRHFADDAFRAYLRVDNAMDCEYVDIGNVEQPGRWLRLGFAYQMK
;
A
#
# COMPACT_ATOMS: atom_id res chain seq x y z
N MET A 1 11.47 -38.86 8.05
CA MET A 1 11.96 -37.51 7.85
C MET A 1 10.75 -36.60 8.00
N THR A 2 10.67 -35.86 9.09
CA THR A 2 9.65 -34.82 9.28
C THR A 2 10.05 -33.68 8.35
N VAL A 3 9.24 -33.39 7.34
CA VAL A 3 9.39 -32.17 6.54
C VAL A 3 9.26 -31.00 7.51
N ASP A 4 10.32 -30.21 7.61
CA ASP A 4 10.36 -29.04 8.47
C ASP A 4 9.32 -28.02 7.98
N THR A 5 8.19 -27.92 8.66
CA THR A 5 7.13 -26.96 8.34
C THR A 5 7.55 -25.51 8.59
N THR A 6 8.75 -25.27 9.12
CA THR A 6 9.34 -23.92 9.22
C THR A 6 9.60 -23.29 7.86
N ALA A 7 9.65 -24.08 6.76
CA ALA A 7 9.72 -23.58 5.38
C ALA A 7 8.47 -22.80 4.91
N LEU A 8 7.37 -22.81 5.68
CA LEU A 8 6.16 -21.99 5.46
C LEU A 8 6.23 -20.60 6.08
N LYS A 9 7.28 -20.29 6.86
CA LYS A 9 7.50 -18.90 7.27
C LYS A 9 7.87 -18.12 6.02
N PRO A 10 7.07 -17.12 5.62
CA PRO A 10 7.49 -16.25 4.54
C PRO A 10 8.84 -15.66 4.94
N ALA A 11 9.83 -15.83 4.08
CA ALA A 11 11.09 -15.14 4.24
C ALA A 11 10.76 -13.66 4.36
N ALA A 12 11.18 -13.02 5.46
CA ALA A 12 11.02 -11.60 5.60
C ALA A 12 11.65 -10.95 4.37
N VAL A 13 10.91 -10.11 3.62
CA VAL A 13 11.48 -9.26 2.58
C VAL A 13 12.23 -8.15 3.31
N THR A 14 13.17 -8.55 4.12
CA THR A 14 13.93 -7.65 4.95
C THR A 14 15.00 -6.99 4.12
N GLY A 15 14.91 -5.67 3.99
CA GLY A 15 15.95 -4.86 3.40
C GLY A 15 16.33 -5.22 1.96
N GLY A 16 15.43 -5.87 1.23
CA GLY A 16 15.55 -6.16 -0.18
C GLY A 16 16.31 -7.44 -0.54
N PHE A 17 17.22 -7.96 0.27
CA PHE A 17 18.04 -9.06 -0.23
C PHE A 17 18.60 -10.00 0.85
N SER A 18 18.64 -9.59 2.12
CA SER A 18 19.07 -10.43 3.24
C SER A 18 17.91 -10.73 4.17
N GLU A 19 17.78 -11.98 4.60
CA GLU A 19 16.82 -12.34 5.63
C GLU A 19 17.33 -11.84 6.98
N VAL A 20 16.64 -10.85 7.55
CA VAL A 20 16.93 -10.32 8.90
C VAL A 20 15.71 -10.54 9.76
N THR A 21 15.90 -10.93 11.00
CA THR A 21 14.78 -10.89 11.96
C THR A 21 14.36 -9.42 12.17
N PRO A 22 13.06 -9.12 12.30
CA PRO A 22 12.59 -7.74 12.46
C PRO A 22 13.28 -7.01 13.63
N GLU A 23 13.60 -7.74 14.68
CA GLU A 23 14.26 -7.22 15.87
C GLU A 23 15.67 -6.68 15.57
N LEU A 24 16.38 -7.30 14.63
CA LEU A 24 17.75 -6.93 14.23
C LEU A 24 17.79 -6.08 12.95
N ALA A 25 16.63 -5.65 12.43
CA ALA A 25 16.59 -4.82 11.24
C ALA A 25 17.32 -3.48 11.48
N PRO A 26 18.27 -3.11 10.61
CA PRO A 26 19.06 -1.89 10.77
C PRO A 26 18.33 -0.62 10.27
N ARG A 27 17.00 -0.64 10.32
CA ARG A 27 16.09 0.46 9.95
C ARG A 27 14.75 0.33 10.65
N ALA A 28 13.92 1.37 10.60
CA ALA A 28 12.55 1.30 11.08
C ALA A 28 11.71 0.36 10.19
N LEU A 29 11.23 -0.72 10.79
CA LEU A 29 10.43 -1.77 10.14
C LEU A 29 9.23 -2.13 11.02
N ALA A 30 8.02 -2.07 10.46
CA ALA A 30 6.84 -2.62 11.11
C ALA A 30 6.43 -3.93 10.44
N VAL A 31 6.02 -4.90 11.24
CA VAL A 31 5.52 -6.20 10.77
C VAL A 31 4.17 -6.47 11.41
N ILE A 32 3.16 -6.75 10.58
CA ILE A 32 1.81 -7.15 11.00
C ILE A 32 1.61 -8.60 10.57
N GLY A 33 1.30 -9.47 11.50
CA GLY A 33 0.97 -10.87 11.23
C GLY A 33 -0.48 -11.08 10.80
N ALA A 34 -0.79 -12.27 10.27
CA ALA A 34 -2.14 -12.64 9.85
C ALA A 34 -3.19 -12.50 10.96
N GLU A 35 -2.85 -12.91 12.18
CA GLU A 35 -3.73 -12.81 13.34
C GLU A 35 -4.06 -11.37 13.68
N GLU A 36 -3.07 -10.49 13.70
CA GLU A 36 -3.23 -9.07 13.96
C GLU A 36 -4.07 -8.40 12.87
N ALA A 37 -3.79 -8.67 11.59
CA ALA A 37 -4.58 -8.16 10.47
C ALA A 37 -6.04 -8.62 10.53
N GLY A 38 -6.30 -9.88 10.90
CA GLY A 38 -7.65 -10.44 11.02
C GLY A 38 -8.42 -9.97 12.25
N GLN A 39 -7.72 -9.66 13.37
CA GLN A 39 -8.35 -9.18 14.61
C GLN A 39 -8.96 -7.80 14.48
N THR A 40 -8.36 -6.93 13.66
CA THR A 40 -8.84 -5.55 13.47
C THR A 40 -10.26 -5.50 12.89
N GLY A 41 -10.73 -6.55 12.21
CA GLY A 41 -11.98 -6.52 11.44
C GLY A 41 -11.95 -5.46 10.33
N ALA A 42 -10.74 -5.09 9.88
CA ALA A 42 -10.52 -4.08 8.86
C ALA A 42 -11.23 -4.47 7.56
N PRO A 43 -12.02 -3.57 6.96
CA PRO A 43 -12.76 -3.88 5.73
C PRO A 43 -11.88 -3.86 4.49
N SER A 44 -10.72 -3.19 4.57
CA SER A 44 -9.78 -3.05 3.46
C SER A 44 -8.33 -3.16 3.92
N LEU A 45 -7.43 -3.34 2.97
CA LEU A 45 -5.97 -3.29 3.21
C LEU A 45 -5.51 -1.91 3.68
N ALA A 46 -6.15 -0.86 3.22
CA ALA A 46 -5.90 0.51 3.63
C ALA A 46 -6.07 0.67 5.15
N ASP A 47 -7.19 0.15 5.70
CA ASP A 47 -7.45 0.18 7.15
C ASP A 47 -6.42 -0.61 7.97
N VAL A 48 -5.87 -1.71 7.43
CA VAL A 48 -4.79 -2.46 8.08
C VAL A 48 -3.52 -1.62 8.10
N LEU A 49 -3.14 -1.02 6.98
CA LEU A 49 -1.92 -0.23 6.82
C LEU A 49 -1.96 1.05 7.65
N GLU A 50 -3.13 1.67 7.77
CA GLU A 50 -3.31 2.90 8.54
C GLU A 50 -2.98 2.74 10.03
N THR A 51 -2.95 1.51 10.56
CA THR A 51 -2.54 1.23 11.94
C THR A 51 -1.03 1.38 12.18
N VAL A 52 -0.23 1.51 11.12
CA VAL A 52 1.23 1.61 11.21
C VAL A 52 1.66 3.08 11.33
N PRO A 53 2.41 3.47 12.37
CA PRO A 53 2.99 4.80 12.48
C PRO A 53 3.86 5.17 11.28
N GLY A 54 3.80 6.43 10.85
CA GLY A 54 4.52 6.91 9.67
C GLY A 54 3.88 6.57 8.33
N ILE A 55 2.80 5.78 8.33
CA ILE A 55 1.94 5.60 7.16
C ILE A 55 0.82 6.65 7.19
N ASP A 56 0.62 7.26 6.04
CA ASP A 56 -0.52 8.09 5.70
C ASP A 56 -1.35 7.39 4.63
N VAL A 57 -2.59 7.09 4.97
CA VAL A 57 -3.57 6.48 4.07
C VAL A 57 -4.64 7.53 3.80
N ARG A 58 -4.59 8.12 2.61
CA ARG A 58 -5.56 9.14 2.19
C ARG A 58 -6.60 8.47 1.32
N SER A 59 -7.81 8.36 1.83
CA SER A 59 -8.91 7.70 1.14
C SER A 59 -9.80 8.72 0.44
N ARG A 60 -10.06 8.46 -0.85
CA ARG A 60 -11.14 9.11 -1.57
C ARG A 60 -12.38 8.23 -1.47
N GLY A 61 -13.16 8.46 -0.42
CA GLY A 61 -14.31 7.63 -0.10
C GLY A 61 -13.98 6.39 0.74
N PRO A 62 -14.99 5.61 1.14
CA PRO A 62 -14.84 4.54 2.13
C PRO A 62 -14.20 3.29 1.55
N ILE A 63 -13.72 2.42 2.47
CA ILE A 63 -13.40 1.01 2.19
C ILE A 63 -12.33 0.77 1.12
N GLY A 64 -11.42 1.71 0.94
CA GLY A 64 -10.35 1.58 -0.03
C GLY A 64 -10.83 1.59 -1.48
N ILE A 65 -11.87 2.37 -1.77
CA ILE A 65 -12.34 2.59 -3.14
C ILE A 65 -11.18 3.12 -3.98
N GLN A 66 -10.66 4.28 -3.62
CA GLN A 66 -9.40 4.78 -4.12
C GLN A 66 -8.58 5.25 -2.91
N THR A 67 -7.34 4.80 -2.82
CA THR A 67 -6.51 5.03 -1.66
C THR A 67 -5.11 5.40 -2.07
N ASP A 68 -4.68 6.58 -1.66
CA ASP A 68 -3.34 7.07 -1.81
C ASP A 68 -2.52 6.66 -0.58
N LEU A 69 -1.52 5.82 -0.81
CA LEU A 69 -0.65 5.29 0.23
C LEU A 69 0.67 6.04 0.25
N SER A 70 1.01 6.67 1.35
CA SER A 70 2.29 7.34 1.51
C SER A 70 2.98 6.99 2.84
N VAL A 71 4.29 7.23 2.88
CA VAL A 71 5.14 6.98 4.04
C VAL A 71 5.95 8.24 4.33
N ARG A 72 5.97 8.71 5.59
CA ARG A 72 6.81 9.82 6.06
C ARG A 72 6.71 11.08 5.20
N GLY A 73 5.49 11.51 4.88
CA GLY A 73 5.24 12.71 4.07
C GLY A 73 5.73 12.59 2.63
N GLY A 74 5.80 11.38 2.09
CA GLY A 74 5.91 11.17 0.66
C GLY A 74 4.59 11.34 -0.05
N THR A 75 4.62 11.37 -1.38
CA THR A 75 3.41 11.26 -2.19
C THR A 75 3.07 9.79 -2.42
N PHE A 76 1.84 9.52 -2.89
CA PHE A 76 1.40 8.17 -3.26
C PHE A 76 2.24 7.54 -4.39
N GLU A 77 2.94 8.34 -5.17
CA GLU A 77 3.87 7.90 -6.21
C GLU A 77 5.25 7.47 -5.65
N GLN A 78 5.58 7.86 -4.40
CA GLN A 78 6.90 7.68 -3.79
C GLN A 78 7.00 6.45 -2.88
N THR A 79 5.91 5.68 -2.76
CA THR A 79 5.85 4.45 -1.95
C THR A 79 5.82 3.22 -2.84
N ALA A 80 6.79 2.31 -2.66
CA ALA A 80 6.78 1.05 -3.39
C ALA A 80 5.85 0.03 -2.73
N LEU A 81 5.17 -0.77 -3.55
CA LEU A 81 4.35 -1.88 -3.10
C LEU A 81 4.89 -3.19 -3.68
N TRP A 82 4.95 -4.21 -2.84
CA TRP A 82 5.34 -5.57 -3.19
C TRP A 82 4.24 -6.55 -2.79
N VAL A 83 3.94 -7.51 -3.65
CA VAL A 83 2.96 -8.56 -3.37
C VAL A 83 3.61 -9.91 -3.65
N ASP A 84 3.68 -10.77 -2.63
CA ASP A 84 4.29 -12.12 -2.69
C ASP A 84 5.71 -12.15 -3.27
N GLY A 85 6.51 -11.11 -2.98
CA GLY A 85 7.91 -11.01 -3.43
C GLY A 85 8.10 -10.42 -4.83
N VAL A 86 7.04 -9.91 -5.44
CA VAL A 86 7.08 -9.24 -6.75
C VAL A 86 6.64 -7.79 -6.59
N ARG A 87 7.34 -6.90 -7.28
CA ARG A 87 6.99 -5.49 -7.30
C ARG A 87 5.66 -5.26 -7.99
N TRP A 88 4.78 -4.53 -7.32
CA TRP A 88 3.52 -4.04 -7.85
C TRP A 88 3.67 -2.58 -8.26
N SER A 89 3.37 -2.24 -9.50
CA SER A 89 3.46 -0.85 -9.97
C SER A 89 2.25 -0.46 -10.83
N ALA A 90 1.90 0.80 -10.75
CA ALA A 90 0.86 1.44 -11.55
C ALA A 90 1.52 2.58 -12.36
N PRO A 91 2.02 2.31 -13.57
CA PRO A 91 2.88 3.26 -14.29
C PRO A 91 2.12 4.48 -14.82
N HIS A 92 0.80 4.42 -14.96
CA HIS A 92 0.05 5.56 -15.43
C HIS A 92 -0.24 6.57 -14.32
N THR A 93 -0.62 6.11 -13.12
CA THR A 93 -0.74 6.92 -11.90
C THR A 93 -0.71 6.04 -10.66
N GLY A 94 -0.13 6.54 -9.56
CA GLY A 94 -0.08 5.84 -8.28
C GLY A 94 -1.43 5.73 -7.56
N HIS A 95 -2.45 6.46 -7.97
CA HIS A 95 -3.81 6.35 -7.42
C HIS A 95 -4.37 4.93 -7.48
N HIS A 96 -3.94 4.12 -8.46
CA HIS A 96 -4.35 2.72 -8.61
C HIS A 96 -3.34 1.70 -8.04
N LEU A 97 -2.42 2.16 -7.20
CA LEU A 97 -1.44 1.28 -6.55
C LEU A 97 -2.14 0.27 -5.63
N MET A 98 -3.24 0.67 -4.99
CA MET A 98 -4.01 -0.18 -4.07
C MET A 98 -5.14 -0.98 -4.75
N ASP A 99 -5.19 -1.05 -6.08
CA ASP A 99 -6.13 -1.90 -6.83
C ASP A 99 -5.66 -3.36 -6.85
N LEU A 100 -5.65 -3.97 -5.66
CA LEU A 100 -5.10 -5.28 -5.39
C LEU A 100 -6.17 -6.37 -5.36
N PRO A 101 -5.89 -7.57 -5.93
CA PRO A 101 -6.76 -8.74 -5.80
C PRO A 101 -6.53 -9.49 -4.47
N VAL A 102 -6.41 -8.74 -3.36
CA VAL A 102 -6.10 -9.26 -2.03
C VAL A 102 -7.01 -8.60 -1.02
N ASP A 103 -7.62 -9.38 -0.16
CA ASP A 103 -8.38 -8.90 1.01
C ASP A 103 -7.56 -9.05 2.29
N PRO A 104 -7.92 -8.37 3.39
CA PRO A 104 -7.23 -8.51 4.68
C PRO A 104 -7.07 -9.96 5.17
N GLU A 105 -8.09 -10.80 4.98
CA GLU A 105 -8.07 -12.20 5.40
C GLU A 105 -7.16 -13.10 4.54
N ASP A 106 -6.72 -12.63 3.37
CA ASP A 106 -5.76 -13.36 2.53
C ASP A 106 -4.33 -13.16 3.02
N LEU A 107 -4.09 -12.11 3.80
CA LEU A 107 -2.76 -11.76 4.29
C LEU A 107 -2.23 -12.80 5.28
N THR A 108 -0.99 -13.19 5.08
CA THR A 108 -0.21 -13.92 6.07
C THR A 108 0.79 -13.02 6.78
N ARG A 109 1.22 -11.93 6.11
CA ARG A 109 2.17 -10.97 6.65
C ARG A 109 2.13 -9.64 5.87
N VAL A 110 2.31 -8.56 6.59
CA VAL A 110 2.57 -7.21 6.04
C VAL A 110 3.88 -6.70 6.64
N GLU A 111 4.76 -6.19 5.80
CA GLU A 111 6.01 -5.53 6.21
C GLU A 111 6.01 -4.11 5.67
N VAL A 112 6.30 -3.16 6.52
CA VAL A 112 6.37 -1.74 6.17
C VAL A 112 7.78 -1.24 6.44
N PHE A 113 8.50 -0.95 5.36
CA PHE A 113 9.82 -0.34 5.38
C PHE A 113 9.65 1.17 5.37
N ARG A 114 10.03 1.84 6.43
CA ARG A 114 9.94 3.29 6.56
C ARG A 114 11.26 3.95 6.19
N GLY A 115 11.19 5.01 5.37
CA GLY A 115 12.37 5.71 4.82
C GLY A 115 12.87 5.15 3.50
N GLY A 116 13.84 5.82 2.88
CA GLY A 116 14.35 5.48 1.55
C GLY A 116 14.89 4.05 1.46
N ALA A 117 14.39 3.29 0.49
CA ALA A 117 14.72 1.88 0.31
C ALA A 117 15.05 1.51 -1.15
N SER A 118 15.24 2.50 -2.04
CA SER A 118 15.47 2.22 -3.47
C SER A 118 16.77 1.45 -3.73
N SER A 119 17.78 1.60 -2.88
CA SER A 119 19.03 0.83 -2.99
C SER A 119 18.82 -0.68 -2.82
N ALA A 120 17.79 -1.07 -2.07
CA ALA A 120 17.47 -2.44 -1.74
C ALA A 120 16.21 -2.96 -2.45
N LEU A 121 15.18 -2.12 -2.62
CA LEU A 121 13.88 -2.50 -3.17
C LEU A 121 13.61 -1.91 -4.57
N GLY A 122 14.58 -1.22 -5.16
CA GLY A 122 14.49 -0.64 -6.50
C GLY A 122 13.73 0.68 -6.56
N THR A 123 13.63 1.20 -7.77
CA THR A 123 13.05 2.52 -8.09
C THR A 123 11.63 2.68 -7.52
N GLY A 124 11.29 3.87 -6.98
CA GLY A 124 9.98 4.20 -6.41
C GLY A 124 9.81 3.83 -4.93
N ALA A 125 10.73 3.06 -4.33
CA ALA A 125 10.83 2.96 -2.87
C ALA A 125 11.50 4.23 -2.30
N MET A 126 10.92 5.39 -2.61
CA MET A 126 11.55 6.67 -2.32
C MET A 126 11.37 7.06 -0.87
N THR A 127 10.19 6.94 -0.34
CA THR A 127 9.88 7.29 1.07
C THR A 127 9.63 6.07 1.94
N GLY A 128 9.39 4.94 1.32
CA GLY A 128 9.18 3.67 1.97
C GLY A 128 8.72 2.59 1.01
N ALA A 129 8.46 1.42 1.57
CA ALA A 129 7.85 0.32 0.84
C ALA A 129 6.94 -0.51 1.74
N VAL A 130 5.90 -1.07 1.15
CA VAL A 130 5.00 -2.02 1.79
C VAL A 130 5.12 -3.36 1.06
N ALA A 131 5.38 -4.43 1.80
CA ALA A 131 5.40 -5.78 1.27
C ALA A 131 4.26 -6.61 1.88
N LEU A 132 3.38 -7.08 1.02
CA LEU A 132 2.23 -7.93 1.35
C LEU A 132 2.55 -9.37 0.98
N THR A 133 2.33 -10.28 1.91
CA THR A 133 2.38 -11.71 1.64
C THR A 133 1.00 -12.31 1.85
N ALA A 134 0.47 -12.99 0.82
CA ALA A 134 -0.87 -13.54 0.78
C ALA A 134 -0.84 -14.95 0.16
N GLY A 135 -0.25 -15.89 0.88
CA GLY A 135 -0.08 -17.28 0.45
C GLY A 135 -1.15 -18.24 0.98
N PRO A 136 -1.12 -19.51 0.55
CA PRO A 136 -2.01 -20.54 1.10
C PRO A 136 -1.67 -20.85 2.56
N SER A 137 -2.68 -21.29 3.31
CA SER A 137 -2.51 -21.82 4.67
C SER A 137 -1.77 -23.17 4.66
N SER A 138 -1.11 -23.49 5.76
CA SER A 138 -0.55 -24.83 6.00
C SER A 138 -1.62 -25.89 6.30
N GLN A 139 -2.85 -25.47 6.64
CA GLN A 139 -4.00 -26.35 6.95
C GLN A 139 -5.06 -26.19 5.88
N ASP A 140 -5.69 -27.30 5.55
CA ASP A 140 -6.88 -27.30 4.69
C ASP A 140 -8.06 -26.67 5.44
N GLY A 141 -8.93 -25.99 4.73
CA GLY A 141 -10.11 -25.40 5.33
C GLY A 141 -10.80 -24.37 4.45
N THR A 142 -12.00 -23.99 4.84
CA THR A 142 -12.79 -22.98 4.14
C THR A 142 -13.21 -21.89 5.11
N LEU A 143 -12.88 -20.64 4.78
CA LEU A 143 -13.37 -19.45 5.47
C LEU A 143 -14.51 -18.82 4.66
N LEU A 144 -15.65 -18.61 5.31
CA LEU A 144 -16.76 -17.83 4.78
C LEU A 144 -16.93 -16.56 5.63
N VAL A 145 -17.02 -15.41 4.99
CA VAL A 145 -17.30 -14.13 5.66
C VAL A 145 -18.53 -13.50 5.03
N ALA A 146 -19.43 -12.98 5.86
CA ALA A 146 -20.58 -12.18 5.44
C ALA A 146 -20.72 -10.97 6.36
N GLU A 147 -20.89 -9.78 5.77
CA GLU A 147 -21.10 -8.53 6.49
C GLU A 147 -22.30 -7.78 5.93
N SER A 148 -22.96 -7.04 6.79
CA SER A 148 -23.99 -6.05 6.44
C SER A 148 -23.86 -4.83 7.37
N GLY A 149 -24.26 -3.66 6.91
CA GLY A 149 -24.08 -2.45 7.73
C GLY A 149 -24.77 -1.21 7.20
N SER A 150 -24.37 -0.07 7.73
CA SER A 150 -24.85 1.24 7.30
C SER A 150 -24.65 1.46 5.81
N ASN A 151 -25.45 2.32 5.21
CA ASN A 151 -25.36 2.71 3.79
C ASN A 151 -25.46 1.52 2.81
N ALA A 152 -26.33 0.55 3.14
CA ALA A 152 -26.49 -0.69 2.39
C ALA A 152 -25.16 -1.45 2.18
N TRP A 153 -24.21 -1.30 3.11
CA TRP A 153 -22.99 -2.08 3.08
C TRP A 153 -23.29 -3.57 3.08
N MET A 154 -22.71 -4.26 2.13
CA MET A 154 -22.75 -5.72 2.03
C MET A 154 -21.38 -6.23 1.59
N ARG A 155 -20.88 -7.26 2.26
CA ARG A 155 -19.69 -7.98 1.85
C ARG A 155 -19.88 -9.47 2.01
N ALA A 156 -19.44 -10.22 1.01
CA ALA A 156 -19.36 -11.68 1.06
C ALA A 156 -17.98 -12.11 0.58
N LYS A 157 -17.38 -13.08 1.29
CA LYS A 157 -16.08 -13.66 0.92
C LYS A 157 -16.07 -15.15 1.16
N VAL A 158 -15.39 -15.85 0.26
CA VAL A 158 -15.02 -17.26 0.42
C VAL A 158 -13.51 -17.40 0.18
N THR A 159 -12.87 -18.17 1.05
CA THR A 159 -11.46 -18.60 0.89
C THR A 159 -11.41 -20.10 1.14
N HIS A 160 -10.79 -20.86 0.26
CA HIS A 160 -10.58 -22.30 0.41
C HIS A 160 -9.11 -22.63 0.27
N ASP A 161 -8.53 -23.15 1.35
CA ASP A 161 -7.18 -23.69 1.41
C ASP A 161 -7.21 -25.20 1.30
N PHE A 162 -6.39 -25.75 0.42
CA PHE A 162 -6.28 -27.21 0.23
C PHE A 162 -4.87 -27.59 -0.23
N GLY A 163 -4.51 -28.83 0.04
CA GLY A 163 -3.20 -29.28 -0.35
C GLY A 163 -3.05 -30.79 -0.28
N SER A 164 -1.89 -31.25 -0.69
CA SER A 164 -1.49 -32.63 -0.61
C SER A 164 -0.01 -32.75 -0.34
N ASP A 165 0.35 -33.70 0.50
CA ASP A 165 1.69 -34.22 0.55
C ASP A 165 1.84 -35.14 -0.66
N LEU A 166 2.41 -34.62 -1.73
CA LEU A 166 2.70 -35.41 -2.90
C LEU A 166 3.74 -36.46 -2.50
N LYS A 167 3.28 -37.70 -2.27
CA LYS A 167 4.17 -38.86 -2.02
C LYS A 167 4.93 -39.24 -3.28
N THR A 168 5.68 -38.30 -3.82
CA THR A 168 6.63 -38.54 -4.89
C THR A 168 7.94 -39.02 -4.27
N ALA A 169 8.82 -39.62 -5.07
CA ALA A 169 10.17 -39.99 -4.64
C ALA A 169 10.97 -38.78 -4.09
N THR A 170 10.53 -37.57 -4.37
CA THR A 170 11.14 -36.27 -4.00
C THR A 170 10.54 -35.61 -2.75
N GLY A 171 9.55 -36.22 -2.07
CA GLY A 171 8.93 -35.65 -0.85
C GLY A 171 8.27 -34.28 -1.07
N SER A 172 7.69 -34.01 -2.24
CA SER A 172 7.13 -32.70 -2.58
C SER A 172 5.82 -32.43 -1.82
N VAL A 173 5.60 -31.17 -1.48
CA VAL A 173 4.38 -30.64 -0.85
C VAL A 173 3.73 -29.63 -1.79
N ALA A 174 2.41 -29.68 -1.93
CA ALA A 174 1.64 -28.69 -2.66
C ALA A 174 0.59 -28.06 -1.73
N ARG A 175 0.46 -26.74 -1.77
CA ARG A 175 -0.57 -25.98 -1.07
C ARG A 175 -1.22 -24.98 -2.03
N HIS A 176 -2.51 -24.82 -1.91
CA HIS A 176 -3.28 -23.96 -2.79
C HIS A 176 -4.28 -23.15 -1.97
N ARG A 177 -4.56 -21.93 -2.40
CA ARG A 177 -5.64 -21.09 -1.93
C ARG A 177 -6.42 -20.55 -3.12
N ILE A 178 -7.74 -20.61 -3.03
CA ILE A 178 -8.65 -19.89 -3.91
C ILE A 178 -9.47 -18.97 -3.03
N SER A 179 -9.57 -17.69 -3.39
CA SER A 179 -10.42 -16.73 -2.70
C SER A 179 -11.22 -15.91 -3.68
N ALA A 180 -12.42 -15.53 -3.26
CA ALA A 180 -13.27 -14.58 -3.98
C ALA A 180 -14.06 -13.74 -2.98
N SER A 181 -14.25 -12.47 -3.30
CA SER A 181 -15.05 -11.55 -2.49
C SER A 181 -15.82 -10.57 -3.36
N ARG A 182 -16.98 -10.15 -2.86
CA ARG A 182 -17.74 -9.03 -3.39
C ARG A 182 -18.10 -8.07 -2.25
N THR A 183 -17.89 -6.80 -2.47
CA THR A 183 -18.22 -5.72 -1.54
C THR A 183 -19.06 -4.69 -2.28
N GLY A 184 -20.09 -4.15 -1.65
CA GLY A 184 -20.93 -3.10 -2.23
C GLY A 184 -21.47 -2.16 -1.17
N THR A 185 -21.78 -0.92 -1.57
CA THR A 185 -22.45 0.11 -0.77
C THR A 185 -23.21 1.04 -1.70
N ASN A 186 -24.31 1.63 -1.21
CA ASN A 186 -25.06 2.65 -1.95
C ASN A 186 -24.54 4.08 -1.72
N GLY A 187 -23.37 4.22 -1.07
CA GLY A 187 -22.76 5.51 -0.79
C GLY A 187 -22.64 5.81 0.69
N THR A 188 -21.85 6.81 1.03
CA THR A 188 -21.45 7.14 2.40
C THR A 188 -22.06 8.42 2.93
N LEU A 189 -22.49 9.32 2.04
CA LEU A 189 -23.01 10.64 2.37
C LEU A 189 -24.54 10.71 2.33
N GLY A 190 -25.20 9.55 2.21
CA GLY A 190 -26.67 9.46 2.15
C GLY A 190 -27.22 9.17 0.75
N SER A 191 -28.53 9.06 0.64
CA SER A 191 -29.21 8.80 -0.63
C SER A 191 -29.16 10.02 -1.55
N GLY A 192 -28.80 9.80 -2.82
CA GLY A 192 -28.71 10.86 -3.83
C GLY A 192 -27.32 11.47 -4.00
N THR A 193 -26.30 10.95 -3.30
CA THR A 193 -24.90 11.28 -3.51
C THR A 193 -24.26 10.29 -4.46
N ASN A 194 -23.28 10.75 -5.24
CA ASN A 194 -22.53 9.91 -6.18
C ASN A 194 -21.30 9.29 -5.48
N THR A 195 -21.55 8.43 -4.47
CA THR A 195 -20.53 7.81 -3.61
C THR A 195 -20.71 6.29 -3.45
N ASP A 196 -21.54 5.67 -4.30
CA ASP A 196 -21.76 4.23 -4.35
C ASP A 196 -20.51 3.49 -4.84
N ALA A 197 -20.38 2.22 -4.45
CA ALA A 197 -19.26 1.39 -4.89
C ALA A 197 -19.62 -0.09 -4.99
N SER A 198 -19.00 -0.77 -5.95
CA SER A 198 -19.00 -2.22 -6.10
C SER A 198 -17.58 -2.72 -6.37
N ILE A 199 -17.09 -3.65 -5.58
CA ILE A 199 -15.75 -4.20 -5.67
C ILE A 199 -15.85 -5.72 -5.77
N LEU A 200 -15.21 -6.30 -6.78
CA LEU A 200 -15.07 -7.75 -6.97
C LEU A 200 -13.61 -8.12 -6.95
N ARG A 201 -13.22 -9.12 -6.14
CA ARG A 201 -11.89 -9.69 -6.14
C ARG A 201 -11.96 -11.19 -6.29
N ALA A 202 -11.01 -11.76 -7.02
CA ALA A 202 -10.80 -13.21 -7.11
C ALA A 202 -9.29 -13.49 -7.18
N ARG A 203 -8.84 -14.53 -6.48
CA ARG A 203 -7.42 -14.86 -6.43
C ARG A 203 -7.20 -16.35 -6.29
N TYR A 204 -6.18 -16.82 -6.99
CA TYR A 204 -5.53 -18.11 -6.75
C TYR A 204 -4.10 -17.86 -6.26
N ALA A 205 -3.65 -18.62 -5.26
CA ALA A 205 -2.27 -18.69 -4.83
C ALA A 205 -1.85 -20.15 -4.66
N GLY A 206 -0.69 -20.52 -5.22
CA GLY A 206 -0.11 -21.85 -5.14
C GLY A 206 1.29 -21.82 -4.55
N TRP A 207 1.63 -22.84 -3.79
CA TRP A 207 2.97 -23.09 -3.30
C TRP A 207 3.33 -24.56 -3.46
N LEU A 208 4.44 -24.81 -4.15
CA LEU A 208 4.99 -26.12 -4.42
C LEU A 208 6.41 -26.16 -3.86
N ALA A 209 6.78 -27.15 -3.11
CA ALA A 209 8.14 -27.28 -2.58
C ALA A 209 8.61 -28.74 -2.55
N GLY A 210 9.92 -28.94 -2.68
CA GLY A 210 10.58 -30.23 -2.64
C GLY A 210 12.10 -30.05 -2.70
N ASP A 211 12.84 -31.14 -2.92
CA ASP A 211 14.30 -31.10 -3.01
C ASP A 211 14.81 -30.20 -4.16
N TRP A 212 13.97 -29.96 -5.18
CA TRP A 212 14.27 -29.08 -6.31
C TRP A 212 14.19 -27.58 -5.96
N GLY A 213 13.64 -27.22 -4.81
CA GLY A 213 13.39 -25.86 -4.36
C GLY A 213 11.92 -25.62 -4.09
N SER A 214 11.48 -24.36 -4.20
CA SER A 214 10.06 -23.99 -4.07
C SER A 214 9.62 -23.06 -5.19
N LEU A 215 8.36 -23.19 -5.58
CA LEU A 215 7.69 -22.33 -6.56
C LEU A 215 6.41 -21.77 -5.92
N ARG A 216 6.32 -20.45 -5.84
CA ARG A 216 5.09 -19.72 -5.51
C ARG A 216 4.50 -19.16 -6.78
N THR A 217 3.19 -19.31 -6.95
CA THR A 217 2.45 -18.75 -8.08
C THR A 217 1.21 -18.02 -7.58
N SER A 218 0.83 -16.95 -8.24
CA SER A 218 -0.49 -16.35 -8.01
C SER A 218 -1.08 -15.79 -9.30
N LEU A 219 -2.41 -15.82 -9.36
CA LEU A 219 -3.23 -15.19 -10.40
C LEU A 219 -4.36 -14.45 -9.68
N GLY A 220 -4.58 -13.20 -10.02
CA GLY A 220 -5.58 -12.36 -9.37
C GLY A 220 -6.32 -11.46 -10.32
N TYR A 221 -7.57 -11.17 -9.94
CA TYR A 221 -8.45 -10.19 -10.57
C TYR A 221 -9.03 -9.26 -9.50
N ALA A 222 -9.02 -7.96 -9.76
CA ALA A 222 -9.74 -6.96 -9.00
C ALA A 222 -10.49 -6.04 -9.97
N GLY A 223 -11.79 -5.86 -9.76
CA GLY A 223 -12.63 -4.90 -10.47
C GLY A 223 -13.31 -3.99 -9.47
N LYS A 224 -13.35 -2.69 -9.77
CA LYS A 224 -14.01 -1.66 -8.97
C LYS A 224 -14.81 -0.76 -9.89
N ASN A 225 -16.01 -0.40 -9.44
CA ASN A 225 -16.91 0.56 -10.08
C ASN A 225 -17.44 1.46 -8.99
N PHE A 226 -17.27 2.78 -9.11
CA PHE A 226 -17.63 3.69 -8.03
C PHE A 226 -17.94 5.10 -8.49
N GLY A 227 -18.87 5.75 -7.77
CA GLY A 227 -19.07 7.19 -7.86
C GLY A 227 -17.89 7.93 -7.24
N ALA A 228 -17.29 8.81 -8.01
CA ALA A 228 -16.06 9.54 -7.66
C ALA A 228 -16.35 11.02 -7.34
N GLN A 229 -17.39 11.27 -6.53
CA GLN A 229 -17.81 12.62 -6.18
C GLN A 229 -16.67 13.42 -5.55
N ASN A 230 -16.31 14.53 -6.18
CA ASN A 230 -15.26 15.46 -5.74
C ASN A 230 -13.82 14.88 -5.71
N PHE A 231 -13.56 13.72 -6.33
CA PHE A 231 -12.25 13.07 -6.23
C PHE A 231 -11.13 13.90 -6.85
N TYR A 232 -11.38 14.47 -8.01
CA TYR A 232 -10.37 15.24 -8.74
C TYR A 232 -10.74 16.73 -8.86
N THR A 233 -12.03 17.04 -8.78
CA THR A 233 -12.54 18.42 -8.80
C THR A 233 -13.96 18.47 -8.24
N SER A 234 -14.28 19.51 -7.48
CA SER A 234 -15.63 19.78 -6.97
C SER A 234 -16.57 20.40 -8.00
N ALA A 235 -16.05 20.84 -9.14
CA ALA A 235 -16.87 21.44 -10.21
C ALA A 235 -17.80 20.43 -10.90
N PHE A 236 -17.52 19.13 -10.80
CA PHE A 236 -18.28 18.07 -11.45
C PHE A 236 -18.61 16.96 -10.44
N PRO A 237 -19.74 17.03 -9.73
CA PRO A 237 -20.06 16.10 -8.64
C PRO A 237 -20.41 14.68 -9.10
N TYR A 238 -20.71 14.49 -10.37
CA TYR A 238 -21.14 13.20 -10.92
C TYR A 238 -20.01 12.46 -11.65
N GLN A 239 -18.78 12.58 -11.17
CA GLN A 239 -17.65 11.80 -11.66
C GLN A 239 -17.84 10.32 -11.34
N TYR A 240 -17.38 9.44 -12.23
CA TYR A 240 -17.48 7.99 -12.06
C TYR A 240 -16.22 7.32 -12.60
N GLU A 241 -15.84 6.21 -11.97
CA GLU A 241 -14.63 5.50 -12.36
C GLU A 241 -14.82 3.99 -12.31
N GLU A 242 -14.30 3.31 -13.31
CA GLU A 242 -14.23 1.86 -13.42
C GLU A 242 -12.80 1.41 -13.59
N THR A 243 -12.35 0.50 -12.71
CA THR A 243 -11.01 -0.08 -12.81
C THR A 243 -11.04 -1.59 -12.86
N GLN A 244 -10.14 -2.19 -13.62
CA GLN A 244 -9.94 -3.63 -13.67
C GLN A 244 -8.46 -3.95 -13.65
N THR A 245 -8.04 -4.85 -12.78
CA THR A 245 -6.67 -5.32 -12.70
C THR A 245 -6.63 -6.84 -12.82
N ILE A 246 -5.78 -7.34 -13.71
CA ILE A 246 -5.40 -8.76 -13.80
C ILE A 246 -3.91 -8.86 -13.56
N GLN A 247 -3.50 -9.81 -12.74
CA GLN A 247 -2.09 -10.05 -12.44
C GLN A 247 -1.79 -11.54 -12.40
N GLY A 248 -0.65 -11.93 -12.97
CA GLY A 248 -0.06 -13.25 -12.84
C GLY A 248 1.41 -13.16 -12.44
N GLN A 249 1.87 -14.06 -11.57
CA GLN A 249 3.27 -14.12 -11.17
C GLN A 249 3.71 -15.52 -10.77
N ALA A 250 5.03 -15.76 -10.87
CA ALA A 250 5.70 -16.96 -10.41
C ALA A 250 7.04 -16.60 -9.78
N VAL A 251 7.34 -17.15 -8.60
CA VAL A 251 8.58 -16.92 -7.86
C VAL A 251 9.19 -18.26 -7.49
N TYR A 252 10.35 -18.55 -8.04
CA TYR A 252 11.14 -19.75 -7.76
C TYR A 252 12.26 -19.43 -6.77
N ASN A 253 12.43 -20.30 -5.77
CA ASN A 253 13.51 -20.21 -4.78
C ASN A 253 14.24 -21.55 -4.67
N LYS A 254 15.56 -21.49 -4.59
CA LYS A 254 16.41 -22.65 -4.31
C LYS A 254 17.58 -22.21 -3.44
N ALA A 255 17.81 -22.97 -2.39
CA ALA A 255 18.99 -22.83 -1.55
C ALA A 255 19.88 -24.09 -1.61
N TRP A 256 21.17 -23.87 -1.60
CA TRP A 256 22.23 -24.83 -1.37
C TRP A 256 22.98 -24.40 -0.11
N ASP A 257 24.05 -25.07 0.26
CA ASP A 257 24.78 -24.81 1.51
C ASP A 257 25.08 -23.31 1.72
N ASN A 258 25.72 -22.67 0.75
CA ASN A 258 26.17 -21.29 0.84
C ASN A 258 25.54 -20.37 -0.21
N LEU A 259 24.74 -20.89 -1.11
CA LEU A 259 24.14 -20.14 -2.21
C LEU A 259 22.64 -20.28 -2.19
N ALA A 260 21.93 -19.16 -2.21
CA ALA A 260 20.49 -19.13 -2.45
C ALA A 260 20.18 -18.29 -3.68
N ILE A 261 19.23 -18.73 -4.48
CA ILE A 261 18.72 -17.97 -5.64
C ILE A 261 17.22 -17.77 -5.52
N GLU A 262 16.76 -16.64 -6.01
CA GLU A 262 15.37 -16.34 -6.28
C GLU A 262 15.23 -15.83 -7.70
N ALA A 263 14.25 -16.35 -8.43
CA ALA A 263 13.88 -15.86 -9.75
C ALA A 263 12.37 -15.63 -9.80
N ALA A 264 11.96 -14.47 -10.25
CA ALA A 264 10.54 -14.09 -10.35
C ALA A 264 10.19 -13.60 -11.75
N LEU A 265 8.98 -13.92 -12.19
CA LEU A 265 8.35 -13.38 -13.39
C LEU A 265 6.98 -12.86 -13.03
N HIS A 266 6.57 -11.74 -13.65
CA HIS A 266 5.25 -11.19 -13.42
C HIS A 266 4.71 -10.45 -14.64
N HIS A 267 3.39 -10.39 -14.69
CA HIS A 267 2.64 -9.56 -15.62
C HIS A 267 1.41 -8.98 -14.91
N ARG A 268 1.18 -7.68 -15.10
CA ARG A 268 -0.01 -6.97 -14.66
C ARG A 268 -0.61 -6.20 -15.83
N THR A 269 -1.91 -6.32 -16.01
CA THR A 269 -2.72 -5.45 -16.87
C THR A 269 -3.68 -4.68 -15.98
N HIS A 270 -3.76 -3.38 -16.20
CA HIS A 270 -4.72 -2.50 -15.52
C HIS A 270 -5.46 -1.69 -16.56
N VAL A 271 -6.77 -1.70 -16.47
CA VAL A 271 -7.70 -0.92 -17.29
C VAL A 271 -8.37 0.10 -16.39
N ASP A 272 -8.47 1.32 -16.84
CA ASP A 272 -9.11 2.42 -16.14
C ASP A 272 -9.97 3.22 -17.12
N GLU A 273 -11.21 3.51 -16.71
CA GLU A 273 -12.14 4.40 -17.38
C GLU A 273 -12.64 5.44 -16.39
N PHE A 274 -12.28 6.71 -16.62
CA PHE A 274 -12.77 7.84 -15.84
C PHE A 274 -13.77 8.68 -16.63
N GLN A 275 -14.99 8.81 -16.08
CA GLN A 275 -16.08 9.62 -16.61
C GLN A 275 -16.21 10.91 -15.79
N LEU A 276 -16.08 12.06 -16.41
CA LEU A 276 -16.35 13.36 -15.77
C LEU A 276 -17.85 13.56 -15.51
N TYR A 277 -18.68 12.98 -16.36
CA TYR A 277 -20.14 12.92 -16.27
C TYR A 277 -20.56 11.45 -16.34
N ARG A 278 -21.05 10.92 -15.24
CA ARG A 278 -21.44 9.51 -15.12
C ARG A 278 -22.56 9.15 -16.11
N GLU A 279 -22.27 8.26 -17.02
CA GLU A 279 -23.23 7.77 -18.02
C GLU A 279 -24.02 6.60 -17.45
N HIS A 280 -25.29 6.84 -17.09
CA HIS A 280 -26.21 5.83 -16.59
C HIS A 280 -27.65 6.35 -16.66
N GLU A 281 -28.67 5.47 -16.69
CA GLU A 281 -30.09 5.86 -16.75
C GLU A 281 -30.54 6.76 -15.60
N ASP A 282 -29.90 6.65 -14.44
CA ASP A 282 -30.15 7.48 -13.25
C ASP A 282 -29.26 8.74 -13.19
N TYR A 283 -28.40 8.98 -14.17
CA TYR A 283 -27.47 10.11 -14.25
C TYR A 283 -27.54 10.76 -15.64
N TYR A 284 -26.41 10.91 -16.33
CA TYR A 284 -26.36 11.48 -17.66
C TYR A 284 -26.69 10.42 -18.73
N VAL A 285 -27.60 10.78 -19.65
CA VAL A 285 -27.99 9.96 -20.78
C VAL A 285 -27.65 10.68 -22.06
N GLN A 286 -27.08 9.98 -23.03
CA GLN A 286 -26.78 10.55 -24.34
C GLN A 286 -28.07 10.75 -25.12
N THR A 287 -28.26 11.97 -25.62
CA THR A 287 -29.38 12.32 -26.54
C THR A 287 -29.05 11.95 -27.97
N ASP A 288 -30.07 11.95 -28.85
CA ASP A 288 -29.90 11.70 -30.30
C ASP A 288 -28.94 12.70 -30.97
N ASP A 289 -28.82 13.91 -30.43
CA ASP A 289 -27.90 14.94 -30.88
C ASP A 289 -26.46 14.78 -30.33
N GLY A 290 -26.21 13.72 -29.55
CA GLY A 290 -24.91 13.37 -28.98
C GLY A 290 -24.53 14.13 -27.72
N PHE A 291 -25.45 14.87 -27.08
CA PHE A 291 -25.22 15.53 -25.81
C PHE A 291 -25.53 14.59 -24.65
N LEU A 292 -24.76 14.70 -23.57
CA LEU A 292 -25.07 14.05 -22.30
C LEU A 292 -25.92 15.00 -21.44
N VAL A 293 -27.12 14.55 -21.02
CA VAL A 293 -28.10 15.34 -20.26
C VAL A 293 -28.56 14.59 -19.03
N PHE A 294 -28.60 15.28 -17.87
CA PHE A 294 -29.18 14.80 -16.64
C PHE A 294 -30.17 15.82 -16.06
N GLY A 295 -31.47 15.52 -16.19
CA GLY A 295 -32.53 16.43 -15.81
C GLY A 295 -32.47 17.74 -16.63
N VAL A 296 -32.08 18.85 -16.00
CA VAL A 296 -31.89 20.16 -16.67
C VAL A 296 -30.44 20.46 -16.99
N ASP A 297 -29.50 19.67 -16.47
CA ASP A 297 -28.07 19.82 -16.69
C ASP A 297 -27.65 19.20 -18.04
N THR A 298 -26.71 19.84 -18.68
CA THR A 298 -26.09 19.34 -19.92
C THR A 298 -24.58 19.35 -19.75
N ALA A 299 -23.94 18.24 -20.09
CA ALA A 299 -22.49 18.14 -20.05
C ALA A 299 -21.83 19.24 -20.91
N ALA A 300 -20.67 19.68 -20.46
CA ALA A 300 -19.94 20.71 -21.18
C ALA A 300 -19.61 20.26 -22.62
N ARG A 301 -19.79 21.15 -23.59
CA ARG A 301 -19.58 20.84 -25.03
C ARG A 301 -18.17 20.41 -25.40
N TRP A 302 -17.19 20.71 -24.55
CA TRP A 302 -15.80 20.29 -24.75
C TRP A 302 -15.55 18.85 -24.28
N TYR A 303 -16.44 18.28 -23.44
CA TYR A 303 -16.35 16.90 -23.03
C TYR A 303 -16.86 15.99 -24.16
N SER A 304 -15.98 15.17 -24.69
CA SER A 304 -16.27 14.34 -25.86
C SER A 304 -16.34 12.84 -25.55
N ALA A 305 -15.63 12.40 -24.51
CA ALA A 305 -15.55 10.99 -24.13
C ALA A 305 -14.92 10.83 -22.75
N PRO A 306 -15.10 9.67 -22.09
CA PRO A 306 -14.32 9.26 -20.91
C PRO A 306 -12.82 9.21 -21.19
N ASN A 307 -12.02 9.36 -20.15
CA ASN A 307 -10.60 9.04 -20.20
C ASN A 307 -10.45 7.52 -20.08
N ASN A 308 -9.78 6.91 -21.04
CA ASN A 308 -9.59 5.46 -21.10
C ASN A 308 -8.10 5.12 -21.16
N HIS A 309 -7.67 4.23 -20.25
CA HIS A 309 -6.29 3.81 -20.15
C HIS A 309 -6.17 2.31 -20.04
N ILE A 310 -5.21 1.72 -20.74
CA ILE A 310 -4.75 0.34 -20.51
C ILE A 310 -3.24 0.41 -20.26
N SER A 311 -2.82 -0.03 -19.07
CA SER A 311 -1.41 -0.14 -18.73
C SER A 311 -0.99 -1.58 -18.53
N HIS A 312 0.21 -1.91 -18.99
CA HIS A 312 0.82 -3.21 -18.80
C HIS A 312 2.18 -3.06 -18.11
N THR A 313 2.42 -3.90 -17.14
CA THR A 313 3.73 -4.07 -16.52
C THR A 313 4.15 -5.52 -16.62
N THR A 314 5.25 -5.79 -17.32
CA THR A 314 5.82 -7.12 -17.45
C THR A 314 7.26 -7.09 -17.00
N GLY A 315 7.65 -7.99 -16.12
CA GLY A 315 9.02 -7.96 -15.60
C GLY A 315 9.52 -9.29 -15.10
N GLY A 316 10.81 -9.31 -14.82
CA GLY A 316 11.50 -10.43 -14.21
C GLY A 316 12.58 -9.93 -13.25
N ARG A 317 12.72 -10.65 -12.15
CA ARG A 317 13.72 -10.38 -11.12
C ARG A 317 14.56 -11.62 -10.87
N PHE A 318 15.83 -11.40 -10.63
CA PHE A 318 16.78 -12.41 -10.20
C PHE A 318 17.58 -11.91 -9.00
N VAL A 319 17.73 -12.73 -7.97
CA VAL A 319 18.59 -12.47 -6.80
C VAL A 319 19.41 -13.70 -6.53
N ALA A 320 20.71 -13.52 -6.31
CA ALA A 320 21.60 -14.55 -5.78
C ALA A 320 22.25 -14.05 -4.49
N ARG A 321 22.23 -14.87 -3.45
CA ARG A 321 22.85 -14.61 -2.15
C ARG A 321 23.92 -15.67 -1.89
N TYR A 322 25.08 -15.22 -1.46
CA TYR A 322 26.19 -16.10 -1.10
C TYR A 322 26.66 -15.83 0.32
N ALA A 323 26.51 -16.81 1.18
CA ALA A 323 26.96 -16.78 2.56
C ALA A 323 28.44 -17.19 2.64
N SER A 324 29.25 -16.43 3.36
CA SER A 324 30.67 -16.70 3.60
C SER A 324 31.04 -16.43 5.07
N SER A 325 32.27 -16.72 5.45
CA SER A 325 32.79 -16.35 6.79
C SER A 325 32.87 -14.84 7.00
N LEU A 326 32.79 -14.01 5.96
CA LEU A 326 32.80 -12.55 6.04
C LEU A 326 31.40 -11.95 6.12
N GLY A 327 30.37 -12.77 5.90
CA GLY A 327 28.99 -12.34 5.86
C GLY A 327 28.27 -12.81 4.59
N GLU A 328 27.14 -12.21 4.29
CA GLU A 328 26.33 -12.51 3.11
C GLU A 328 26.51 -11.43 2.03
N THR A 329 26.83 -11.87 0.82
CA THR A 329 26.88 -11.01 -0.38
C THR A 329 25.69 -11.34 -1.27
N PHE A 330 25.02 -10.33 -1.80
CA PHE A 330 23.98 -10.53 -2.80
C PHE A 330 24.26 -9.76 -4.08
N VAL A 331 23.71 -10.27 -5.16
CA VAL A 331 23.55 -9.58 -6.44
C VAL A 331 22.10 -9.69 -6.88
N SER A 332 21.56 -8.64 -7.47
CA SER A 332 20.20 -8.63 -7.98
C SER A 332 20.09 -7.90 -9.31
N ALA A 333 19.12 -8.31 -10.10
CA ALA A 333 18.67 -7.62 -11.29
C ALA A 333 17.14 -7.69 -11.37
N ASP A 334 16.49 -6.57 -11.58
CA ASP A 334 15.04 -6.44 -11.86
C ASP A 334 14.90 -5.70 -13.18
N VAL A 335 14.20 -6.28 -14.12
CA VAL A 335 13.91 -5.67 -15.43
C VAL A 335 12.41 -5.61 -15.61
N ARG A 336 11.91 -4.41 -15.89
CA ARG A 336 10.48 -4.17 -16.00
C ARG A 336 10.16 -3.28 -17.20
N ARG A 337 9.35 -3.80 -18.11
CA ARG A 337 8.75 -3.06 -19.22
C ARG A 337 7.40 -2.53 -18.78
N GLU A 338 7.24 -1.23 -18.86
CA GLU A 338 5.98 -0.52 -18.61
C GLU A 338 5.48 0.04 -19.94
N PHE A 339 4.19 -0.14 -20.19
CA PHE A 339 3.55 0.24 -21.43
C PHE A 339 2.16 0.80 -21.16
N ILE A 340 1.75 1.84 -21.86
CA ILE A 340 0.40 2.42 -21.81
C ILE A 340 -0.18 2.55 -23.20
N LYS A 341 -1.49 2.30 -23.32
CA LYS A 341 -2.37 2.75 -24.39
C LYS A 341 -3.48 3.61 -23.80
N SER A 342 -3.80 4.73 -24.45
CA SER A 342 -4.75 5.70 -23.91
C SER A 342 -5.36 6.55 -25.02
N ASN A 343 -6.48 7.19 -24.71
CA ASN A 343 -7.01 8.30 -25.52
C ASN A 343 -6.53 9.68 -25.06
N VAL A 344 -5.80 9.73 -23.90
CA VAL A 344 -5.36 10.98 -23.25
C VAL A 344 -3.86 11.00 -22.98
N LEU A 345 -3.25 9.85 -22.64
CA LEU A 345 -1.86 9.74 -22.20
C LEU A 345 -0.97 9.08 -23.25
N GLY A 346 0.17 9.70 -23.55
CA GLY A 346 1.16 9.15 -24.47
C GLY A 346 1.51 10.10 -25.60
N VAL A 347 2.22 9.55 -26.59
CA VAL A 347 2.54 10.20 -27.86
C VAL A 347 1.70 9.59 -28.98
N ASP A 348 1.64 10.27 -30.12
CA ASP A 348 0.89 9.80 -31.29
C ASP A 348 1.33 8.39 -31.68
N SER A 349 0.37 7.61 -32.10
CA SER A 349 0.33 6.16 -32.19
C SER A 349 1.64 5.43 -32.47
N LEU A 350 1.86 4.33 -31.77
CA LEU A 350 2.94 3.35 -32.01
C LEU A 350 2.77 2.57 -33.34
N GLY A 351 2.20 3.18 -34.38
CA GLY A 351 2.14 2.63 -35.74
C GLY A 351 1.03 1.61 -35.99
N ASP A 352 0.03 1.51 -35.16
CA ASP A 352 -1.18 0.74 -35.46
C ASP A 352 -2.06 1.50 -36.45
N GLU A 353 -2.26 0.95 -37.64
CA GLU A 353 -3.06 1.53 -38.73
C GLU A 353 -4.59 1.55 -38.43
N ASP A 354 -5.04 1.02 -37.33
CA ASP A 354 -6.46 1.04 -36.91
C ASP A 354 -6.82 2.38 -36.26
N MET A 355 -7.08 3.36 -37.09
CA MET A 355 -7.57 4.70 -36.71
C MET A 355 -8.96 4.70 -36.05
N GLU A 356 -9.64 3.58 -35.94
CA GLU A 356 -10.92 3.40 -35.22
C GLU A 356 -10.76 2.98 -33.75
N SER A 357 -9.54 2.76 -33.29
CA SER A 357 -9.27 2.36 -31.90
C SER A 357 -9.53 3.52 -30.94
N LEU A 358 -10.23 3.24 -29.83
CA LEU A 358 -10.40 4.17 -28.72
C LEU A 358 -9.03 4.66 -28.18
N TYR A 359 -8.00 3.82 -28.25
CA TYR A 359 -6.66 4.06 -27.70
C TYR A 359 -5.70 4.52 -28.78
N GLN A 360 -5.68 5.83 -29.08
CA GLN A 360 -4.87 6.41 -30.15
C GLN A 360 -3.45 6.79 -29.71
N LEU A 361 -3.23 6.97 -28.40
CA LEU A 361 -1.96 7.38 -27.82
C LEU A 361 -1.33 6.22 -27.06
N GLY A 362 -0.03 6.27 -26.88
CA GLY A 362 0.68 5.29 -26.09
C GLY A 362 2.15 5.63 -25.86
N ASP A 363 2.77 4.91 -24.95
CA ASP A 363 4.22 4.99 -24.73
C ASP A 363 4.74 3.74 -24.03
N VAL A 364 6.05 3.51 -24.12
CA VAL A 364 6.74 2.39 -23.52
C VAL A 364 8.05 2.81 -22.89
N ARG A 365 8.33 2.30 -21.69
CA ARG A 365 9.63 2.48 -21.06
C ARG A 365 10.15 1.17 -20.45
N LEU A 366 11.46 1.05 -20.39
CA LEU A 366 12.16 -0.05 -19.74
C LEU A 366 12.86 0.49 -18.49
N ASN A 367 12.56 -0.13 -17.36
CA ASN A 367 13.25 0.08 -16.09
C ASN A 367 14.14 -1.13 -15.82
N THR A 368 15.39 -0.88 -15.41
CA THR A 368 16.32 -1.92 -14.99
C THR A 368 17.00 -1.48 -13.70
N ASP A 369 16.79 -2.20 -12.62
CA ASP A 369 17.47 -2.01 -11.35
C ASP A 369 18.49 -3.13 -11.17
N VAL A 370 19.78 -2.82 -11.00
CA VAL A 370 20.82 -3.79 -10.67
C VAL A 370 21.48 -3.36 -9.35
N ALA A 371 21.74 -4.34 -8.48
CA ALA A 371 22.40 -4.04 -7.22
C ALA A 371 23.38 -5.14 -6.80
N VAL A 372 24.42 -4.72 -6.08
CA VAL A 372 25.30 -5.57 -5.31
C VAL A 372 25.36 -5.05 -3.88
N GLY A 373 25.29 -5.93 -2.91
CA GLY A 373 25.41 -5.55 -1.51
C GLY A 373 26.08 -6.63 -0.70
N HIS A 374 26.54 -6.22 0.47
CA HIS A 374 27.16 -7.09 1.45
C HIS A 374 26.65 -6.75 2.84
N ARG A 375 26.28 -7.79 3.61
CA ARG A 375 25.96 -7.70 5.02
C ARG A 375 26.96 -8.51 5.83
N ALA A 376 27.53 -7.89 6.83
CA ALA A 376 28.46 -8.54 7.74
C ALA A 376 28.05 -8.30 9.19
N GLU A 377 28.31 -9.30 10.04
CA GLU A 377 28.04 -9.24 11.47
C GLU A 377 29.35 -9.53 12.25
N TRP A 378 29.68 -8.63 13.17
CA TRP A 378 30.86 -8.75 14.04
C TRP A 378 30.48 -8.50 15.49
N GLY A 379 30.40 -9.56 16.26
CA GLY A 379 30.01 -9.48 17.67
C GLY A 379 28.64 -8.82 17.84
N ARG A 380 28.61 -7.55 18.24
CA ARG A 380 27.38 -6.76 18.45
C ARG A 380 27.01 -5.85 17.30
N PHE A 381 27.82 -5.81 16.24
CA PHE A 381 27.59 -4.93 15.08
C PHE A 381 27.07 -5.72 13.90
N ALA A 382 26.10 -5.17 13.22
CA ALA A 382 25.69 -5.60 11.90
C ALA A 382 25.79 -4.41 10.94
N LEU A 383 26.51 -4.57 9.83
CA LEU A 383 26.69 -3.55 8.79
C LEU A 383 26.16 -4.09 7.47
N SER A 384 25.37 -3.31 6.77
CA SER A 384 24.93 -3.60 5.41
C SER A 384 25.30 -2.44 4.50
N ALA A 385 25.86 -2.71 3.33
CA ALA A 385 26.14 -1.73 2.31
C ALA A 385 25.65 -2.24 0.96
N THR A 386 25.05 -1.34 0.18
CA THR A 386 24.48 -1.64 -1.14
C THR A 386 24.89 -0.58 -2.14
N ALA A 387 25.32 -1.03 -3.31
CA ALA A 387 25.53 -0.20 -4.49
C ALA A 387 24.52 -0.62 -5.54
N ALA A 388 23.59 0.27 -5.87
CA ALA A 388 22.57 -0.01 -6.88
C ALA A 388 22.65 1.02 -8.02
N TRP A 389 22.26 0.59 -9.21
CA TRP A 389 22.09 1.42 -10.40
C TRP A 389 20.68 1.21 -10.93
N ASN A 390 19.99 2.30 -11.11
CA ASN A 390 18.76 2.34 -11.88
C ASN A 390 19.08 2.82 -13.29
N LEU A 391 18.57 2.11 -14.29
CA LEU A 391 18.66 2.41 -15.72
C LEU A 391 17.25 2.52 -16.27
N ASN A 392 16.89 3.67 -16.84
CA ASN A 392 15.58 3.91 -17.43
C ASN A 392 15.74 4.38 -18.88
N SER A 393 14.95 3.83 -19.79
CA SER A 393 15.06 4.15 -21.23
C SER A 393 14.69 5.60 -21.55
N MET A 394 13.92 6.30 -20.70
CA MET A 394 13.51 7.70 -20.90
C MET A 394 14.37 8.67 -20.08
N PHE A 395 14.79 8.26 -18.86
CA PHE A 395 15.41 9.16 -17.88
C PHE A 395 16.90 8.87 -17.63
N GLY A 396 17.49 7.94 -18.41
CA GLY A 396 18.92 7.62 -18.29
C GLY A 396 19.25 6.75 -17.06
N SER A 397 20.36 7.04 -16.40
CA SER A 397 20.86 6.22 -15.29
C SER A 397 21.10 7.03 -14.03
N ARG A 398 20.88 6.38 -12.86
CA ARG A 398 21.17 6.96 -11.56
C ARG A 398 21.81 5.93 -10.62
N PHE A 399 22.86 6.35 -9.92
CA PHE A 399 23.49 5.57 -8.87
C PHE A 399 22.75 5.79 -7.54
N VAL A 400 22.43 4.69 -6.86
CA VAL A 400 21.55 4.64 -5.68
C VAL A 400 22.26 3.86 -4.57
N PRO A 401 23.18 4.48 -3.80
CA PRO A 401 23.88 3.83 -2.70
C PRO A 401 23.01 3.73 -1.46
N GLY A 402 23.32 2.73 -0.59
CA GLY A 402 22.73 2.58 0.72
C GLY A 402 23.73 1.97 1.71
N ALA A 403 23.67 2.41 2.96
CA ALA A 403 24.41 1.83 4.08
C ALA A 403 23.55 1.82 5.34
N GLU A 404 23.66 0.75 6.12
CA GLU A 404 22.86 0.54 7.32
C GLU A 404 23.74 -0.09 8.40
N LEU A 405 23.58 0.36 9.64
CA LEU A 405 24.31 -0.11 10.82
C LEU A 405 23.32 -0.45 11.92
N ALA A 406 23.49 -1.59 12.57
CA ALA A 406 22.86 -1.91 13.84
C ALA A 406 23.92 -2.28 14.89
N LEU A 407 23.68 -1.85 16.14
CA LEU A 407 24.49 -2.18 17.30
C LEU A 407 23.60 -2.75 18.39
N ASP A 408 23.81 -4.02 18.70
CA ASP A 408 23.19 -4.68 19.85
C ASP A 408 23.91 -4.29 21.14
N LEU A 409 23.30 -3.39 21.91
CA LEU A 409 23.90 -2.89 23.17
C LEU A 409 23.96 -3.93 24.26
N ALA A 410 22.95 -4.78 24.37
CA ALA A 410 22.85 -5.83 25.38
C ALA A 410 23.60 -7.11 24.94
N GLY A 411 23.68 -7.40 23.66
CA GLY A 411 24.25 -8.62 23.09
C GLY A 411 23.28 -9.80 23.05
N ASP A 412 22.00 -9.56 23.30
CA ASP A 412 20.92 -10.54 23.31
C ASP A 412 19.74 -10.12 22.37
N GLY A 413 19.92 -9.06 21.58
CA GLY A 413 18.91 -8.51 20.70
C GLY A 413 17.85 -7.65 21.40
N SER A 414 17.92 -7.47 22.71
CA SER A 414 16.91 -6.71 23.46
C SER A 414 17.05 -5.19 23.36
N SER A 415 18.21 -4.70 22.93
CA SER A 415 18.53 -3.26 22.88
C SER A 415 19.36 -2.94 21.65
N ILE A 416 18.73 -2.47 20.60
CA ILE A 416 19.36 -2.19 19.30
C ILE A 416 19.40 -0.69 19.06
N LEU A 417 20.57 -0.13 18.78
CA LEU A 417 20.73 1.14 18.10
C LEU A 417 20.88 0.87 16.61
N PHE A 418 20.21 1.66 15.78
CA PHE A 418 20.36 1.55 14.34
C PHE A 418 20.53 2.91 13.68
N ALA A 419 21.19 2.92 12.53
CA ALA A 419 21.33 4.09 11.69
C ALA A 419 21.38 3.66 10.22
N SER A 420 20.85 4.51 9.33
CA SER A 420 20.94 4.29 7.91
C SER A 420 21.18 5.58 7.13
N ALA A 421 21.86 5.44 5.98
CA ALA A 421 22.05 6.50 5.00
C ALA A 421 21.77 5.91 3.61
N ASN A 422 20.76 6.42 2.92
CA ASN A 422 20.28 5.85 1.67
C ASN A 422 19.95 6.95 0.67
N ARG A 423 20.24 6.71 -0.62
CA ARG A 423 19.65 7.45 -1.72
C ARG A 423 18.47 6.71 -2.30
N SER A 424 17.46 7.43 -2.77
CA SER A 424 16.30 6.88 -3.43
C SER A 424 15.93 7.67 -4.68
N VAL A 425 15.20 7.04 -5.61
CA VAL A 425 14.82 7.61 -6.89
C VAL A 425 13.43 7.16 -7.30
N ARG A 426 12.70 8.06 -7.97
CA ARG A 426 11.44 7.79 -8.67
C ARG A 426 11.41 8.48 -10.03
N HIS A 427 10.79 7.84 -11.03
CA HIS A 427 10.54 8.43 -12.34
C HIS A 427 9.11 8.97 -12.43
N PRO A 428 8.85 10.02 -13.26
CA PRO A 428 7.52 10.52 -13.51
C PRO A 428 6.57 9.41 -13.97
N SER A 429 5.30 9.47 -13.55
CA SER A 429 4.23 8.64 -14.08
C SER A 429 3.84 9.09 -15.51
N TYR A 430 3.07 8.28 -16.21
CA TYR A 430 2.57 8.71 -17.52
C TYR A 430 1.59 9.87 -17.40
N THR A 431 0.84 9.97 -16.30
CA THR A 431 0.00 11.14 -15.98
C THR A 431 0.84 12.39 -15.80
N ASP A 432 1.93 12.33 -15.04
CA ASP A 432 2.84 13.47 -14.85
C ASP A 432 3.39 14.00 -16.20
N LEU A 433 3.65 13.10 -17.15
CA LEU A 433 4.24 13.44 -18.43
C LEU A 433 3.25 13.96 -19.47
N TYR A 434 2.03 13.39 -19.52
CA TYR A 434 1.17 13.53 -20.69
C TYR A 434 -0.21 14.10 -20.42
N TYR A 435 -0.71 14.11 -19.18
CA TYR A 435 -2.09 14.52 -18.90
C TYR A 435 -2.32 15.99 -19.22
N ARG A 436 -3.37 16.30 -20.03
CA ARG A 436 -3.68 17.66 -20.48
C ARG A 436 -5.18 17.89 -20.64
N VAL A 437 -5.92 17.57 -19.58
CA VAL A 437 -7.39 17.70 -19.57
C VAL A 437 -7.83 18.51 -18.37
N GLY A 438 -8.90 19.29 -18.51
CA GLY A 438 -9.60 19.93 -17.40
C GLY A 438 -8.81 20.99 -16.63
N GLY A 439 -7.86 21.68 -17.26
CA GLY A 439 -7.03 22.68 -16.60
C GLY A 439 -5.78 22.10 -15.91
N ALA A 440 -5.48 20.82 -16.10
CA ALA A 440 -4.24 20.20 -15.68
C ALA A 440 -3.29 20.00 -16.85
N GLN A 441 -1.98 20.23 -16.67
CA GLN A 441 -0.98 20.13 -17.71
C GLN A 441 0.27 19.40 -17.24
N GLY A 442 0.45 18.16 -17.69
CA GLY A 442 1.66 17.37 -17.54
C GLY A 442 2.82 17.92 -18.39
N SER A 443 4.04 17.53 -18.06
CA SER A 443 5.25 18.01 -18.73
C SER A 443 6.19 16.87 -19.09
N ARG A 444 6.59 16.80 -20.37
CA ARG A 444 7.59 15.86 -20.88
C ARG A 444 9.03 16.24 -20.50
N ASP A 445 9.23 17.45 -19.98
CA ASP A 445 10.54 17.95 -19.56
C ASP A 445 10.86 17.60 -18.11
N LEU A 446 9.95 16.91 -17.41
CA LEU A 446 10.17 16.44 -16.04
C LEU A 446 11.41 15.54 -15.93
N GLN A 447 12.15 15.77 -14.86
CA GLN A 447 13.29 14.95 -14.47
C GLN A 447 12.87 13.92 -13.42
N SER A 448 13.66 12.85 -13.28
CA SER A 448 13.48 11.91 -12.17
C SER A 448 13.77 12.58 -10.84
N GLU A 449 12.85 12.47 -9.92
CA GLU A 449 13.06 12.92 -8.54
C GLU A 449 13.95 11.94 -7.77
N TRP A 450 14.70 12.47 -6.80
CA TRP A 450 15.56 11.69 -5.93
C TRP A 450 15.68 12.32 -4.54
N ALA A 451 16.07 11.52 -3.55
CA ALA A 451 16.26 12.01 -2.21
C ALA A 451 17.41 11.29 -1.50
N ASP A 452 18.11 12.03 -0.65
CA ASP A 452 19.04 11.48 0.34
C ASP A 452 18.34 11.39 1.70
N HIS A 453 18.48 10.24 2.35
CA HIS A 453 17.85 9.90 3.62
C HIS A 453 18.90 9.60 4.68
N LEU A 454 18.73 10.17 5.85
CA LEU A 454 19.44 9.81 7.06
C LEU A 454 18.43 9.41 8.14
N GLU A 455 18.70 8.32 8.82
CA GLU A 455 17.88 7.84 9.93
C GLU A 455 18.76 7.36 11.07
N ALA A 456 18.32 7.59 12.30
CA ALA A 456 18.90 6.98 13.50
C ALA A 456 17.78 6.64 14.48
N GLY A 457 17.89 5.51 15.17
CA GLY A 457 16.86 5.10 16.09
C GLY A 457 17.32 4.06 17.12
N VAL A 458 16.42 3.78 18.04
CA VAL A 458 16.60 2.78 19.09
C VAL A 458 15.40 1.84 19.13
N ARG A 459 15.65 0.57 19.33
CA ARG A 459 14.64 -0.47 19.58
C ARG A 459 14.97 -1.18 20.86
N LEU A 460 13.98 -1.24 21.78
CA LEU A 460 14.11 -1.88 23.09
C LEU A 460 13.01 -2.94 23.25
N SER A 461 13.41 -4.13 23.67
CA SER A 461 12.51 -5.21 24.09
C SER A 461 12.70 -5.43 25.58
N LEU A 462 11.71 -5.04 26.38
CA LEU A 462 11.75 -5.05 27.85
C LEU A 462 10.75 -6.07 28.38
N GLY A 463 10.96 -6.55 29.61
CA GLY A 463 10.01 -7.42 30.31
C GLY A 463 10.25 -8.93 30.15
N ASN A 464 11.48 -9.34 29.79
CA ASN A 464 11.86 -10.76 29.82
C ASN A 464 11.73 -11.31 31.26
N GLY A 465 10.63 -12.05 31.53
CA GLY A 465 10.30 -12.62 32.84
C GLY A 465 9.29 -11.84 33.68
N GLY A 466 8.78 -10.71 33.21
CA GLY A 466 7.67 -9.96 33.82
C GLY A 466 6.28 -10.37 33.31
N ASP A 467 5.24 -9.77 33.86
CA ASP A 467 3.83 -9.98 33.44
C ASP A 467 3.52 -9.46 32.03
N TYR A 468 4.33 -8.52 31.52
CA TYR A 468 4.18 -7.88 30.23
C TYR A 468 5.51 -7.81 29.50
N ALA A 469 5.49 -8.05 28.21
CA ALA A 469 6.54 -7.71 27.28
C ALA A 469 6.25 -6.32 26.68
N VAL A 470 7.25 -5.44 26.66
CA VAL A 470 7.15 -4.10 26.10
C VAL A 470 8.19 -3.96 24.99
N GLN A 471 7.72 -3.62 23.81
CA GLN A 471 8.56 -3.22 22.69
C GLN A 471 8.45 -1.71 22.51
N PHE A 472 9.58 -1.04 22.48
CA PHE A 472 9.70 0.39 22.22
C PHE A 472 10.60 0.59 21.02
N GLU A 473 10.16 1.40 20.08
CA GLU A 473 10.97 1.86 18.95
C GLU A 473 10.83 3.38 18.83
N GLN A 474 11.96 4.05 18.64
CA GLN A 474 11.98 5.47 18.28
C GLN A 474 12.95 5.68 17.14
N ALA A 475 12.55 6.43 16.12
CA ALA A 475 13.35 6.80 14.97
C ALA A 475 13.25 8.29 14.69
N LEU A 476 14.41 8.94 14.48
CA LEU A 476 14.54 10.28 13.95
C LEU A 476 15.03 10.16 12.50
N TYR A 477 14.39 10.85 11.58
CA TYR A 477 14.76 10.83 10.18
C TYR A 477 14.86 12.24 9.59
N HIS A 478 15.73 12.34 8.59
CA HIS A 478 15.92 13.53 7.77
C HIS A 478 15.98 13.12 6.30
N ARG A 479 15.17 13.76 5.45
CA ARG A 479 15.13 13.54 4.01
C ARG A 479 15.31 14.86 3.28
N GLN A 480 16.27 14.90 2.38
CA GLN A 480 16.48 16.00 1.44
C GLN A 480 16.06 15.52 0.05
N GLY A 481 14.93 16.01 -0.42
CA GLY A 481 14.37 15.71 -1.74
C GLY A 481 14.83 16.73 -2.77
N HIS A 482 15.11 16.24 -3.98
CA HIS A 482 15.57 17.03 -5.12
C HIS A 482 14.71 16.70 -6.33
N ASP A 483 14.37 17.72 -7.11
CA ASP A 483 13.56 17.59 -8.32
C ASP A 483 12.22 16.89 -8.04
N LEU A 484 11.63 17.07 -6.84
CA LEU A 484 10.38 16.42 -6.46
C LEU A 484 9.27 16.85 -7.42
N ILE A 485 8.51 15.88 -7.91
CA ILE A 485 7.43 16.12 -8.86
C ILE A 485 6.18 16.48 -8.08
N ASP A 486 5.60 17.62 -8.42
CA ASP A 486 4.34 18.09 -7.87
C ASP A 486 3.44 18.66 -8.96
N TRP A 487 2.13 18.58 -8.71
CA TRP A 487 1.12 19.29 -9.47
C TRP A 487 0.85 20.61 -8.77
N ALA A 488 1.44 21.67 -9.29
CA ALA A 488 1.42 22.98 -8.65
C ALA A 488 0.67 24.00 -9.49
N GLN A 489 -0.08 24.86 -8.81
CA GLN A 489 -0.82 25.96 -9.42
C GLN A 489 -0.07 27.26 -9.17
N PRO A 490 0.46 27.93 -10.23
CA PRO A 490 1.05 29.25 -10.10
C PRO A 490 0.02 30.27 -9.60
N ASN A 491 0.44 31.17 -8.71
CA ASN A 491 -0.44 32.21 -8.16
C ASN A 491 -1.15 33.00 -9.26
N GLY A 492 -2.50 32.99 -9.23
CA GLY A 492 -3.34 33.68 -10.21
C GLY A 492 -3.54 32.92 -11.53
N SER A 493 -3.17 31.64 -11.61
CA SER A 493 -3.47 30.75 -12.73
C SER A 493 -4.65 29.84 -12.40
N ASP A 494 -5.50 29.55 -13.38
CA ASP A 494 -6.54 28.53 -13.29
C ASP A 494 -6.03 27.16 -13.79
N THR A 495 -4.74 27.05 -14.12
CA THR A 495 -4.11 25.85 -14.65
C THR A 495 -3.08 25.31 -13.67
N THR A 496 -3.17 24.01 -13.37
CA THR A 496 -2.20 23.25 -12.56
C THR A 496 -1.18 22.59 -13.49
N PHE A 497 0.10 22.67 -13.16
CA PHE A 497 1.19 22.13 -13.95
C PHE A 497 1.96 21.07 -13.17
N ALA A 498 2.35 19.98 -13.85
CA ALA A 498 3.33 19.06 -13.33
C ALA A 498 4.74 19.68 -13.45
N ILE A 499 5.38 19.92 -12.33
CA ILE A 499 6.71 20.57 -12.23
C ILE A 499 7.67 19.81 -11.32
N ASN A 500 8.96 20.04 -11.49
CA ASN A 500 9.96 19.61 -10.52
C ASN A 500 10.24 20.74 -9.51
N LEU A 501 10.02 20.47 -8.23
CA LEU A 501 10.43 21.32 -7.12
C LEU A 501 11.93 21.10 -6.85
N ARG A 502 12.70 22.18 -6.72
CA ARG A 502 14.17 22.09 -6.64
C ARG A 502 14.65 21.33 -5.42
N GLU A 503 14.16 21.73 -4.26
CA GLU A 503 14.62 21.17 -2.99
C GLU A 503 13.52 21.28 -1.93
N VAL A 504 13.19 20.13 -1.31
CA VAL A 504 12.27 20.06 -0.18
C VAL A 504 12.90 19.20 0.90
N THR A 505 12.92 19.70 2.11
CA THR A 505 13.49 19.01 3.27
C THR A 505 12.37 18.55 4.19
N PHE A 506 12.46 17.31 4.67
CA PHE A 506 11.56 16.71 5.64
C PHE A 506 12.36 16.22 6.84
N THR A 507 11.91 16.56 8.04
CA THR A 507 12.50 16.05 9.29
C THR A 507 11.36 15.56 10.19
N GLY A 508 11.48 14.36 10.73
CA GLY A 508 10.43 13.81 11.55
C GLY A 508 10.90 12.83 12.61
N LEU A 509 10.02 12.58 13.56
CA LEU A 509 10.18 11.67 14.68
C LEU A 509 9.03 10.67 14.69
N GLU A 510 9.36 9.40 14.88
CA GLU A 510 8.39 8.32 15.07
C GLU A 510 8.67 7.60 16.39
N THR A 511 7.61 7.28 17.11
CA THR A 511 7.68 6.47 18.34
C THR A 511 6.61 5.40 18.30
N VAL A 512 6.98 4.17 18.63
CA VAL A 512 6.07 3.02 18.72
C VAL A 512 6.26 2.35 20.07
N VAL A 513 5.16 2.09 20.76
CA VAL A 513 5.15 1.29 22.00
C VAL A 513 4.12 0.18 21.86
N ASN A 514 4.56 -1.07 21.97
CA ASN A 514 3.70 -2.24 22.02
C ASN A 514 3.83 -2.91 23.38
N VAL A 515 2.70 -3.20 24.01
CA VAL A 515 2.63 -3.91 25.29
C VAL A 515 1.78 -5.15 25.10
N THR A 516 2.34 -6.32 25.38
CA THR A 516 1.63 -7.60 25.32
C THR A 516 1.81 -8.37 26.62
N PRO A 517 0.77 -9.01 27.17
CA PRO A 517 0.90 -9.90 28.32
C PRO A 517 1.79 -11.10 27.96
N THR A 518 2.68 -11.49 28.86
CA THR A 518 3.54 -12.69 28.71
C THR A 518 2.82 -13.98 29.08
N GLN A 519 1.72 -13.87 29.83
CA GLN A 519 0.91 -15.00 30.27
C GLN A 519 -0.57 -14.67 30.16
N SER A 520 -1.36 -15.64 29.71
CA SER A 520 -2.82 -15.56 29.82
C SER A 520 -3.22 -15.64 31.31
N ARG A 521 -3.94 -14.62 31.77
CA ARG A 521 -4.51 -14.61 33.14
C ARG A 521 -5.97 -15.04 33.07
N SER A 522 -6.46 -15.71 34.09
CA SER A 522 -7.87 -15.97 34.25
C SER A 522 -8.51 -14.80 35.01
N GLY A 523 -9.55 -14.16 34.43
CA GLY A 523 -10.27 -13.05 35.07
C GLY A 523 -11.33 -12.46 34.13
N ASP A 524 -12.21 -11.64 34.69
CA ASP A 524 -13.35 -11.08 33.95
C ASP A 524 -12.96 -10.00 32.95
N LEU A 525 -11.80 -9.38 33.12
CA LEU A 525 -11.25 -8.37 32.22
C LEU A 525 -9.75 -8.58 32.08
N GLN A 526 -9.27 -8.76 30.85
CA GLN A 526 -7.86 -8.94 30.55
C GLN A 526 -7.44 -8.08 29.37
N VAL A 527 -6.28 -7.42 29.49
CA VAL A 527 -5.62 -6.76 28.37
C VAL A 527 -4.94 -7.83 27.51
N ARG A 528 -5.25 -7.86 26.20
CA ARG A 528 -4.60 -8.73 25.21
C ARG A 528 -3.38 -8.06 24.60
N TYR A 529 -3.50 -6.79 24.33
CA TYR A 529 -2.43 -5.91 23.84
C TYR A 529 -2.78 -4.45 24.09
N ALA A 530 -1.77 -3.59 24.11
CA ALA A 530 -1.92 -2.15 23.99
C ALA A 530 -0.83 -1.63 23.06
N ARG A 531 -1.17 -0.73 22.16
CA ARG A 531 -0.24 -0.10 21.22
C ARG A 531 -0.43 1.41 21.23
N LEU A 532 0.69 2.12 21.16
CA LEU A 532 0.74 3.57 20.94
C LEU A 532 1.73 3.86 19.82
N GLY A 533 1.29 4.60 18.81
CA GLY A 533 2.10 5.16 17.75
C GLY A 533 2.04 6.67 17.79
N PHE A 534 3.17 7.32 17.62
CA PHE A 534 3.28 8.77 17.48
C PHE A 534 4.20 9.10 16.32
N THR A 535 3.75 9.97 15.43
CA THR A 535 4.55 10.48 14.31
C THR A 535 4.39 11.99 14.25
N THR A 536 5.49 12.70 14.09
CA THR A 536 5.47 14.13 13.76
C THR A 536 6.50 14.44 12.70
N MET A 537 6.18 15.40 11.82
CA MET A 537 7.04 15.77 10.69
C MET A 537 6.90 17.25 10.40
N GLU A 538 8.01 17.85 10.02
CA GLU A 538 8.10 19.20 9.45
C GLU A 538 8.59 19.10 8.02
N ALA A 539 7.99 19.87 7.12
CA ALA A 539 8.45 20.05 5.75
C ALA A 539 8.87 21.51 5.54
N SER A 540 9.96 21.73 4.83
CA SER A 540 10.41 23.06 4.43
C SER A 540 10.81 23.07 2.97
N GLU A 541 10.43 24.12 2.26
CA GLU A 541 10.67 24.33 0.85
C GLU A 541 11.41 25.65 0.61
N THR A 542 12.22 25.68 -0.45
CA THR A 542 12.99 26.87 -0.85
C THR A 542 12.35 27.66 -1.99
N SER A 543 11.26 27.18 -2.59
CA SER A 543 10.61 27.80 -3.74
C SER A 543 9.36 28.58 -3.31
N ALA A 544 9.15 29.77 -3.86
CA ALA A 544 7.98 30.61 -3.61
C ALA A 544 7.20 30.86 -4.92
N GLY A 545 5.87 31.04 -4.82
CA GLY A 545 5.05 31.54 -5.91
C GLY A 545 4.09 30.53 -6.56
N PHE A 546 3.83 29.38 -5.92
CA PHE A 546 2.82 28.42 -6.34
C PHE A 546 2.23 27.67 -5.12
N GLU A 547 1.07 27.06 -5.31
CA GLU A 547 0.41 26.16 -4.36
C GLU A 547 0.75 24.71 -4.73
N SER A 548 1.20 23.93 -3.73
CA SER A 548 1.55 22.51 -3.86
C SER A 548 0.31 21.65 -3.60
N ASN A 549 0.03 20.68 -4.49
CA ASN A 549 -1.12 19.80 -4.30
C ASN A 549 -0.79 18.50 -3.57
N TYR A 550 0.47 18.05 -3.57
CA TYR A 550 0.84 16.74 -3.04
C TYR A 550 2.08 16.74 -2.16
N VAL A 551 3.15 17.43 -2.55
CA VAL A 551 4.45 17.33 -1.88
C VAL A 551 4.43 17.97 -0.49
N LEU A 552 3.71 19.07 -0.34
CA LEU A 552 3.59 19.79 0.94
C LEU A 552 2.28 19.48 1.68
N ASP A 553 1.46 18.59 1.14
CA ASP A 553 0.19 18.16 1.69
C ASP A 553 0.34 16.77 2.34
N GLY A 554 0.97 16.69 3.49
CA GLY A 554 1.23 15.43 4.19
C GLY A 554 0.82 15.46 5.66
N LEU A 555 0.93 14.33 6.36
CA LEU A 555 0.73 14.25 7.79
C LEU A 555 1.79 15.07 8.53
N LYS A 556 1.37 16.06 9.32
CA LYS A 556 2.20 16.81 10.26
C LYS A 556 2.33 16.07 11.59
N THR A 557 1.20 15.60 12.12
CA THR A 557 1.17 14.84 13.36
C THR A 557 0.13 13.74 13.27
N LYS A 558 0.50 12.53 13.70
CA LYS A 558 -0.42 11.40 13.85
C LYS A 558 -0.18 10.71 15.18
N ILE A 559 -1.27 10.43 15.91
CA ILE A 559 -1.26 9.62 17.13
C ILE A 559 -2.26 8.49 16.93
N ASP A 560 -1.80 7.26 17.06
CA ASP A 560 -2.65 6.07 17.05
C ASP A 560 -2.52 5.35 18.38
N ALA A 561 -3.65 5.09 19.04
CA ALA A 561 -3.68 4.26 20.25
C ALA A 561 -4.70 3.14 20.05
N SER A 562 -4.31 1.92 20.40
CA SER A 562 -5.22 0.78 20.36
C SER A 562 -5.05 -0.13 21.56
N VAL A 563 -6.16 -0.72 22.00
CA VAL A 563 -6.20 -1.69 23.09
C VAL A 563 -7.15 -2.83 22.75
N GLY A 564 -6.67 -4.06 22.95
CA GLY A 564 -7.47 -5.27 22.87
C GLY A 564 -7.76 -5.81 24.28
N LEU A 565 -9.02 -6.07 24.55
CA LEU A 565 -9.52 -6.56 25.83
C LEU A 565 -10.26 -7.89 25.63
N SER A 566 -10.02 -8.84 26.54
CA SER A 566 -10.92 -9.98 26.73
C SER A 566 -11.88 -9.67 27.88
N LEU A 567 -13.17 -9.84 27.61
CA LEU A 567 -14.26 -9.55 28.54
C LEU A 567 -14.91 -10.85 29.03
N THR A 568 -15.80 -10.72 30.02
CA THR A 568 -16.65 -11.82 30.48
C THR A 568 -17.41 -12.49 29.33
N LEU A 569 -17.79 -13.75 29.52
CA LEU A 569 -18.56 -14.55 28.54
C LEU A 569 -17.85 -14.77 27.19
N GLY A 570 -16.52 -14.56 27.11
CA GLY A 570 -15.72 -14.79 25.91
C GLY A 570 -15.88 -13.70 24.84
N PHE A 571 -16.35 -12.50 25.19
CA PHE A 571 -16.31 -11.36 24.30
C PHE A 571 -14.89 -10.78 24.21
N LEU A 572 -14.53 -10.31 23.01
CA LEU A 572 -13.30 -9.59 22.73
C LEU A 572 -13.69 -8.17 22.28
N LEU A 573 -13.06 -7.17 22.87
CA LEU A 573 -13.25 -5.75 22.51
C LEU A 573 -11.93 -5.18 22.06
N ASP A 574 -11.89 -4.66 20.85
CA ASP A 574 -10.78 -3.92 20.29
C ASP A 574 -11.21 -2.47 20.12
N VAL A 575 -10.46 -1.53 20.69
CA VAL A 575 -10.72 -0.08 20.60
C VAL A 575 -9.52 0.58 19.97
N ARG A 576 -9.75 1.44 19.00
CA ARG A 576 -8.74 2.28 18.36
C ARG A 576 -9.15 3.74 18.46
N TRP A 577 -8.19 4.59 18.77
CA TRP A 577 -8.27 6.03 18.66
C TRP A 577 -7.14 6.51 17.75
N SER A 578 -7.47 7.39 16.79
CA SER A 578 -6.50 8.03 15.90
C SER A 578 -6.75 9.53 15.92
N HIS A 579 -5.66 10.31 16.01
CA HIS A 579 -5.68 11.76 15.85
C HIS A 579 -4.72 12.12 14.72
N GLN A 580 -5.17 12.98 13.80
CA GLN A 580 -4.39 13.43 12.65
C GLN A 580 -4.46 14.95 12.52
N ASP A 581 -3.29 15.56 12.26
CA ASP A 581 -3.10 16.96 11.88
C ASP A 581 -2.27 16.96 10.58
N ARG A 582 -2.69 17.73 9.58
CA ARG A 582 -2.08 17.75 8.24
C ARG A 582 -1.43 19.08 7.95
N LEU A 583 -0.40 19.05 7.11
CA LEU A 583 0.14 20.21 6.42
C LEU A 583 -0.73 20.53 5.20
N GLY A 584 -0.57 21.73 4.66
CA GLY A 584 -1.23 22.14 3.43
C GLY A 584 -2.69 22.52 3.60
N GLY A 585 -3.39 22.58 2.50
CA GLY A 585 -4.79 22.98 2.40
C GLY A 585 -5.37 22.64 1.03
N TYR A 586 -6.58 23.09 0.79
CA TYR A 586 -7.26 22.88 -0.51
C TYR A 586 -8.19 24.07 -0.82
N VAL A 587 -8.51 24.26 -2.08
CA VAL A 587 -9.53 25.24 -2.49
C VAL A 587 -10.93 24.65 -2.23
N SER A 588 -11.68 25.26 -1.35
CA SER A 588 -13.06 24.85 -1.04
C SER A 588 -13.96 24.99 -2.27
N GLY A 589 -14.64 23.90 -2.64
CA GLY A 589 -15.62 23.91 -3.72
C GLY A 589 -16.85 24.79 -3.45
N GLU A 590 -17.16 25.07 -2.18
CA GLU A 590 -18.29 25.91 -1.79
C GLU A 590 -17.95 27.41 -1.86
N THR A 591 -16.77 27.77 -1.34
CA THR A 591 -16.39 29.18 -1.19
C THR A 591 -15.42 29.67 -2.24
N GLY A 592 -14.72 28.76 -2.95
CA GLY A 592 -13.64 29.08 -3.87
C GLY A 592 -12.41 29.68 -3.19
N GLN A 593 -12.28 29.54 -1.87
CA GLN A 593 -11.15 30.04 -1.09
C GLN A 593 -10.30 28.87 -0.61
N GLU A 594 -9.01 29.14 -0.44
CA GLU A 594 -8.09 28.20 0.21
C GLU A 594 -8.46 28.02 1.68
N VAL A 595 -8.52 26.79 2.14
CA VAL A 595 -8.76 26.39 3.52
C VAL A 595 -7.71 25.38 3.96
N GLU A 596 -7.22 25.52 5.19
CA GLU A 596 -6.32 24.53 5.81
C GLU A 596 -7.12 23.29 6.23
N TYR A 597 -6.45 22.13 6.34
CA TYR A 597 -7.09 20.94 6.90
C TYR A 597 -7.29 21.08 8.41
N ASP A 598 -8.51 20.86 8.88
CA ASP A 598 -8.80 20.80 10.29
C ASP A 598 -8.29 19.49 10.91
N PRO A 599 -7.59 19.53 12.06
CA PRO A 599 -7.22 18.32 12.79
C PRO A 599 -8.45 17.55 13.25
N PHE A 600 -8.42 16.22 13.13
CA PHE A 600 -9.55 15.39 13.54
C PHE A 600 -9.14 14.20 14.40
N SER A 601 -10.11 13.64 15.12
CA SER A 601 -9.93 12.44 15.94
C SER A 601 -11.03 11.43 15.67
N LEU A 602 -10.62 10.19 15.40
CA LEU A 602 -11.53 9.08 15.14
C LEU A 602 -11.45 8.03 16.25
N VAL A 603 -12.59 7.52 16.66
CA VAL A 603 -12.68 6.35 17.54
C VAL A 603 -13.40 5.23 16.82
N SER A 604 -12.79 4.05 16.80
CA SER A 604 -13.41 2.85 16.24
C SER A 604 -13.33 1.73 17.26
N TYR A 605 -14.33 0.85 17.27
CA TYR A 605 -14.28 -0.35 18.10
C TYR A 605 -14.90 -1.55 17.41
N THR A 606 -14.38 -2.73 17.75
CA THR A 606 -14.89 -4.02 17.31
C THR A 606 -15.18 -4.88 18.53
N LEU A 607 -16.43 -5.26 18.71
CA LEU A 607 -16.85 -6.25 19.69
C LEU A 607 -17.07 -7.59 18.98
N SER A 608 -16.35 -8.62 19.38
CA SER A 608 -16.47 -9.93 18.74
C SER A 608 -16.58 -11.06 19.76
N ARG A 609 -17.11 -12.20 19.32
CA ARG A 609 -17.18 -13.42 20.09
C ARG A 609 -17.01 -14.64 19.20
N HIS A 610 -16.24 -15.60 19.67
CA HIS A 610 -16.05 -16.90 19.04
C HIS A 610 -16.96 -17.96 19.66
N PHE A 611 -17.41 -18.90 18.84
CA PHE A 611 -18.30 -20.00 19.20
C PHE A 611 -17.81 -21.29 18.53
N ALA A 612 -18.27 -22.43 19.05
CA ALA A 612 -18.04 -23.76 18.46
C ALA A 612 -16.52 -24.02 18.24
N ASP A 613 -15.71 -23.90 19.31
CA ASP A 613 -14.27 -24.09 19.26
C ASP A 613 -13.58 -23.23 18.18
N ASP A 614 -13.92 -21.95 18.17
CA ASP A 614 -13.43 -20.91 17.24
C ASP A 614 -13.83 -21.11 15.76
N ALA A 615 -14.67 -22.07 15.45
CA ALA A 615 -15.15 -22.28 14.10
C ALA A 615 -16.07 -21.16 13.60
N PHE A 616 -16.74 -20.45 14.49
CA PHE A 616 -17.67 -19.37 14.15
C PHE A 616 -17.33 -18.10 14.94
N ARG A 617 -17.21 -16.96 14.26
CA ARG A 617 -17.03 -15.63 14.86
C ARG A 617 -18.17 -14.71 14.44
N ALA A 618 -18.82 -14.07 15.43
CA ALA A 618 -19.72 -12.94 15.18
C ALA A 618 -19.05 -11.65 15.68
N TYR A 619 -19.21 -10.54 14.97
CA TYR A 619 -18.64 -9.26 15.38
C TYR A 619 -19.53 -8.10 14.97
N LEU A 620 -19.47 -7.05 15.80
CA LEU A 620 -20.00 -5.72 15.55
C LEU A 620 -18.85 -4.74 15.50
N ARG A 621 -18.73 -4.00 14.41
CA ARG A 621 -17.74 -2.93 14.27
C ARG A 621 -18.44 -1.58 14.11
N VAL A 622 -17.90 -0.58 14.75
CA VAL A 622 -18.30 0.80 14.61
C VAL A 622 -17.06 1.63 14.27
N ASP A 623 -17.06 2.20 13.09
CA ASP A 623 -16.04 3.15 12.67
C ASP A 623 -16.55 4.57 12.89
N ASN A 624 -15.64 5.51 13.16
CA ASN A 624 -15.97 6.89 13.49
C ASN A 624 -17.13 6.99 14.50
N ALA A 625 -16.98 6.31 15.65
CA ALA A 625 -18.05 6.20 16.66
C ALA A 625 -18.53 7.55 17.21
N MET A 626 -17.68 8.58 17.15
CA MET A 626 -18.00 9.94 17.60
C MET A 626 -18.74 10.76 16.55
N ASP A 627 -18.92 10.21 15.33
CA ASP A 627 -19.57 10.88 14.20
C ASP A 627 -18.87 12.20 13.80
N CYS A 628 -17.55 12.17 13.81
CA CYS A 628 -16.73 13.32 13.44
C CYS A 628 -16.84 13.58 11.93
N GLU A 629 -17.11 14.80 11.53
CA GLU A 629 -17.00 15.25 10.15
C GLU A 629 -15.53 15.56 9.87
N TYR A 630 -14.97 15.02 8.81
CA TYR A 630 -13.57 15.21 8.46
C TYR A 630 -13.30 15.01 6.97
N VAL A 631 -12.18 15.55 6.54
CA VAL A 631 -11.67 15.49 5.15
C VAL A 631 -10.25 14.97 5.20
N ASP A 632 -9.95 13.99 4.37
CA ASP A 632 -8.60 13.44 4.21
C ASP A 632 -7.87 14.07 3.02
N ILE A 633 -8.61 14.41 1.98
CA ILE A 633 -8.06 14.96 0.74
C ILE A 633 -9.07 15.88 0.05
N GLY A 634 -8.66 17.10 -0.23
CA GLY A 634 -9.43 18.07 -0.98
C GLY A 634 -10.86 18.24 -0.47
N ASN A 635 -11.82 18.25 -1.38
CA ASN A 635 -13.25 18.39 -1.09
C ASN A 635 -13.96 17.05 -0.87
N VAL A 636 -13.22 15.96 -0.58
CA VAL A 636 -13.79 14.63 -0.41
C VAL A 636 -14.15 14.40 1.06
N GLU A 637 -15.43 14.63 1.38
CA GLU A 637 -15.96 14.31 2.70
C GLU A 637 -15.86 12.81 2.99
N GLN A 638 -15.42 12.47 4.19
CA GLN A 638 -15.29 11.11 4.65
C GLN A 638 -16.55 10.63 5.38
N PRO A 639 -16.77 9.31 5.47
CA PRO A 639 -17.94 8.75 6.13
C PRO A 639 -18.04 9.18 7.59
N GLY A 640 -19.23 9.58 8.02
CA GLY A 640 -19.59 9.68 9.43
C GLY A 640 -19.58 8.33 10.13
N ARG A 641 -20.35 8.18 11.21
CA ARG A 641 -20.43 6.91 11.95
C ARG A 641 -20.94 5.77 11.08
N TRP A 642 -20.14 4.70 11.02
CA TRP A 642 -20.44 3.51 10.23
C TRP A 642 -20.55 2.27 11.10
N LEU A 643 -21.71 1.60 11.05
CA LEU A 643 -21.98 0.38 11.79
C LEU A 643 -21.94 -0.83 10.85
N ARG A 644 -21.23 -1.90 11.24
CA ARG A 644 -21.16 -3.15 10.49
C ARG A 644 -21.33 -4.36 11.40
N LEU A 645 -22.19 -5.28 11.00
CA LEU A 645 -22.37 -6.59 11.61
C LEU A 645 -21.75 -7.64 10.70
N GLY A 646 -20.89 -8.48 11.22
CA GLY A 646 -20.20 -9.51 10.45
C GLY A 646 -20.22 -10.88 11.10
N PHE A 647 -20.13 -11.89 10.24
CA PHE A 647 -20.04 -13.29 10.59
C PHE A 647 -18.91 -13.94 9.80
N ALA A 648 -18.06 -14.71 10.47
CA ALA A 648 -17.04 -15.52 9.84
C ALA A 648 -17.18 -16.97 10.32
N TYR A 649 -17.12 -17.90 9.37
CA TYR A 649 -17.20 -19.34 9.64
C TYR A 649 -16.00 -20.05 9.04
N GLN A 650 -15.20 -20.70 9.90
CA GLN A 650 -14.05 -21.50 9.53
C GLN A 650 -14.41 -22.98 9.57
N MET A 651 -14.56 -23.59 8.42
CA MET A 651 -14.72 -25.03 8.26
C MET A 651 -13.33 -25.65 8.10
N LYS A 652 -13.00 -26.60 8.98
CA LYS A 652 -11.78 -27.40 8.94
C LYS A 652 -11.92 -28.61 8.04
#